data_cc1798cd502ce1d5d83118a79c4bfe76
#
_entry.id   cc1798cd502ce1d5d83118a79c4bfe76
#
_cell.length_a   1.000
_cell.length_b   1.000
_cell.length_c   1.000
_cell.angle_alpha   90.00
_cell.angle_beta   90.00
_cell.angle_gamma   90.00
#
_symmetry.space_group_name_H-M   'P 1'
#
loop_
_entity.id
_entity.type
_entity.pdbx_description
1 polymer ?
#
loop_
_entity_poly.entity_id
_entity_poly.type
_entity_poly.pdbx_seq_one_letter_code
_entity_poly.pdbx_strand_id
1 'polypeptide(L)'
;VLVTDPGLGQLQAGWRTLVAMCTSLAVGYGMAEALGIPAMIGMMTAGMMGLMSAFAVAGNTWLQLARPILWMPFPYSAVLLLAAKLHHDRALEIGLDVVALALTFLLARYGPMVLLTGMMLFNGLMVGIIVQLPPAMVGKVFAVALVSASAVLITRLLLCHPMPREDLLRTQRAFVVEARRLADTTVDALDPEARIDRVERRMNRSLRRLNMVTVTIDARLAQPEAATDPVVAELLHRHLFDAELALRGIAQAVRVLAAQSPPEELRQALAVGLLLARDTPPAEAGCLRPAVETIREQTEVILLDPHADPEAAECAALARRVADLLDSLAESLISWLTLGSQTCADRAAVPFQAAVALENNRIPGSAEPTRRALTARTQRGWQRVVPYVRAPLHAGVAAAVVCPIAEAVDPQRFYWGLVGVMITLFGTNTTHERLRKFGHRMAGTVVGAVIGVLLLRLIGHDHIYWTLAVIVLGLSFGAWGMQRAYALWVVGLVAALVQMYGLTTPDGDMNHLLGERLLDNGIGVLVATACAALIFPLSTRTVVREAEHGYVQAVQKLLTQVAARWERPDSPVRLRGAARAVDVALFQLAEVSRPLVRMPLGVRGRGPHHRMALLNTATAHARALAAAADVDIDLSPALSERIQLITETLTGSLRVLDHHLANGTAQGEWRRVGPLVREMQTALRPAARGPRAQRLQTALHELDALDTALAAYAEQRGLTVTSGTGLSGRPQSGAGRQHRAGAAPSGRGRRAAQPAATATVARPDAGAAAPLVPVTGTVGCADHPAGCPARITVVNARGQRVAHAYTEAGRYRLGLRPGHHTLVVSAPGHSPRAESVTVATSQPRIQRDIRL
;
A
#
# COMPACT_ATOMS: atom_id res chain seq x y z
N VAL A 1 -17.42 -1.78 1.48
CA VAL A 1 -16.71 -0.77 2.28
C VAL A 1 -15.38 -1.33 2.75
N LEU A 2 -15.30 -2.47 3.43
CA LEU A 2 -14.05 -3.09 3.93
C LEU A 2 -12.98 -3.32 2.85
N VAL A 3 -13.38 -3.50 1.63
CA VAL A 3 -12.50 -3.73 0.48
C VAL A 3 -11.80 -2.47 0.01
N THR A 4 -12.44 -1.33 0.12
CA THR A 4 -11.90 -0.03 -0.32
C THR A 4 -11.27 0.74 0.82
N ASP A 5 -11.57 0.36 2.06
CA ASP A 5 -11.09 0.97 3.30
C ASP A 5 -10.80 -0.13 4.35
N PRO A 6 -9.67 -0.84 4.23
CA PRO A 6 -9.26 -1.85 5.20
C PRO A 6 -9.10 -1.22 6.58
N GLY A 7 -9.88 -1.71 7.56
CA GLY A 7 -9.87 -1.15 8.91
C GLY A 7 -10.75 0.09 9.12
N LEU A 8 -11.54 0.51 8.10
CA LEU A 8 -12.44 1.66 8.16
C LEU A 8 -11.77 3.02 8.51
N GLY A 9 -10.46 3.16 8.22
CA GLY A 9 -9.70 4.35 8.59
C GLY A 9 -10.19 5.63 7.92
N GLN A 10 -10.72 5.54 6.70
CA GLN A 10 -11.31 6.67 5.98
C GLN A 10 -12.65 7.08 6.62
N LEU A 11 -13.48 6.10 6.92
CA LEU A 11 -14.78 6.36 7.57
C LEU A 11 -14.57 6.95 8.96
N GLN A 12 -13.62 6.42 9.72
CA GLN A 12 -13.24 6.95 11.03
C GLN A 12 -12.71 8.39 10.93
N ALA A 13 -11.96 8.75 9.89
CA ALA A 13 -11.47 10.11 9.67
C ALA A 13 -12.65 11.07 9.42
N GLY A 14 -13.61 10.69 8.56
CA GLY A 14 -14.83 11.46 8.34
C GLY A 14 -15.67 11.61 9.62
N TRP A 15 -15.88 10.52 10.34
CA TRP A 15 -16.61 10.51 11.61
C TRP A 15 -15.97 11.39 12.68
N ARG A 16 -14.64 11.27 12.86
CA ARG A 16 -13.90 12.14 13.79
C ARG A 16 -14.04 13.62 13.46
N THR A 17 -14.01 13.95 12.16
CA THR A 17 -14.19 15.34 11.71
C THR A 17 -15.60 15.82 11.99
N LEU A 18 -16.61 14.99 11.72
CA LEU A 18 -18.01 15.29 12.00
C LEU A 18 -18.20 15.63 13.48
N VAL A 19 -17.82 14.71 14.37
CA VAL A 19 -17.96 14.88 15.82
C VAL A 19 -17.19 16.10 16.33
N ALA A 20 -15.93 16.26 15.91
CA ALA A 20 -15.11 17.37 16.36
C ALA A 20 -15.66 18.72 15.88
N MET A 21 -16.15 18.81 14.65
CA MET A 21 -16.72 20.04 14.11
C MET A 21 -18.07 20.38 14.73
N CYS A 22 -18.99 19.43 14.89
CA CYS A 22 -20.26 19.65 15.56
C CYS A 22 -20.06 20.15 17.00
N THR A 23 -19.17 19.47 17.76
CA THR A 23 -18.88 19.86 19.13
C THR A 23 -18.24 21.25 19.19
N SER A 24 -17.22 21.49 18.36
CA SER A 24 -16.49 22.75 18.40
C SER A 24 -17.37 23.95 18.03
N LEU A 25 -18.19 23.83 16.98
CA LEU A 25 -19.07 24.92 16.54
C LEU A 25 -20.15 25.21 17.57
N ALA A 26 -20.77 24.18 18.19
CA ALA A 26 -21.77 24.35 19.24
C ALA A 26 -21.19 25.01 20.45
N VAL A 27 -20.00 24.58 20.92
CA VAL A 27 -19.30 25.19 22.05
C VAL A 27 -18.83 26.60 21.70
N GLY A 28 -18.33 26.81 20.47
CA GLY A 28 -17.89 28.12 20.00
C GLY A 28 -19.01 29.16 19.99
N TYR A 29 -20.22 28.74 19.57
CA TYR A 29 -21.41 29.57 19.57
C TYR A 29 -21.83 29.90 21.01
N GLY A 30 -22.02 28.87 21.87
CA GLY A 30 -22.46 29.09 23.25
C GLY A 30 -21.47 29.92 24.09
N MET A 31 -20.17 29.73 23.89
CA MET A 31 -19.15 30.54 24.57
C MET A 31 -19.10 31.98 24.06
N ALA A 32 -19.35 32.19 22.75
CA ALA A 32 -19.41 33.53 22.19
C ALA A 32 -20.57 34.34 22.82
N GLU A 33 -21.72 33.74 22.91
CA GLU A 33 -22.91 34.32 23.59
C GLU A 33 -22.59 34.63 25.09
N ALA A 34 -22.03 33.65 25.82
CA ALA A 34 -21.69 33.79 27.21
C ALA A 34 -20.66 34.89 27.50
N LEU A 35 -19.70 35.11 26.60
CA LEU A 35 -18.62 36.10 26.78
C LEU A 35 -18.92 37.45 26.11
N GLY A 36 -20.06 37.59 25.41
CA GLY A 36 -20.42 38.78 24.66
C GLY A 36 -19.45 39.15 23.55
N ILE A 37 -19.03 38.14 22.77
CA ILE A 37 -18.20 38.30 21.55
C ILE A 37 -19.01 37.90 20.34
N PRO A 38 -18.71 38.43 19.13
CA PRO A 38 -19.40 38.03 17.91
C PRO A 38 -19.36 36.50 17.71
N ALA A 39 -20.52 35.90 17.52
CA ALA A 39 -20.68 34.45 17.40
C ALA A 39 -19.75 33.85 16.31
N MET A 40 -19.52 34.59 15.26
CA MET A 40 -18.62 34.17 14.17
C MET A 40 -17.17 34.00 14.64
N ILE A 41 -16.66 34.89 15.49
CA ILE A 41 -15.29 34.80 16.03
C ILE A 41 -15.18 33.56 16.93
N GLY A 42 -16.19 33.33 17.75
CA GLY A 42 -16.26 32.15 18.60
C GLY A 42 -16.29 30.87 17.79
N MET A 43 -17.15 30.78 16.79
CA MET A 43 -17.25 29.61 15.89
C MET A 43 -16.00 29.38 15.03
N MET A 44 -15.36 30.43 14.52
CA MET A 44 -14.09 30.30 13.76
C MET A 44 -12.97 29.74 14.64
N THR A 45 -12.80 30.32 15.82
CA THR A 45 -11.77 29.85 16.79
C THR A 45 -12.00 28.41 17.20
N ALA A 46 -13.23 28.10 17.59
CA ALA A 46 -13.60 26.75 18.03
C ALA A 46 -13.51 25.75 16.87
N GLY A 47 -13.98 26.12 15.67
CA GLY A 47 -13.90 25.32 14.48
C GLY A 47 -12.45 24.97 14.08
N MET A 48 -11.50 25.92 14.29
CA MET A 48 -10.07 25.66 14.09
C MET A 48 -9.56 24.61 15.08
N MET A 49 -9.95 24.67 16.36
CA MET A 49 -9.60 23.64 17.35
C MET A 49 -10.17 22.27 16.96
N GLY A 50 -11.45 22.23 16.54
CA GLY A 50 -12.11 21.01 16.07
C GLY A 50 -11.41 20.40 14.85
N LEU A 51 -11.18 21.22 13.82
CA LEU A 51 -10.54 20.79 12.58
C LEU A 51 -9.13 20.26 12.81
N MET A 52 -8.29 20.99 13.53
CA MET A 52 -6.91 20.58 13.80
C MET A 52 -6.85 19.36 14.70
N SER A 53 -7.75 19.22 15.66
CA SER A 53 -7.84 18.00 16.47
C SER A 53 -8.14 16.78 15.62
N ALA A 54 -9.01 16.90 14.63
CA ALA A 54 -9.40 15.79 13.76
C ALA A 54 -8.28 15.36 12.81
N PHE A 55 -7.51 16.32 12.26
CA PHE A 55 -6.50 16.09 11.22
C PHE A 55 -5.08 15.91 11.72
N ALA A 56 -4.65 16.75 12.64
CA ALA A 56 -3.26 16.81 13.08
C ALA A 56 -2.97 15.93 14.30
N VAL A 57 -4.01 15.53 15.03
CA VAL A 57 -3.84 14.73 16.24
C VAL A 57 -4.26 13.29 16.02
N ALA A 58 -3.27 12.40 16.02
CA ALA A 58 -3.45 10.95 16.02
C ALA A 58 -2.84 10.37 17.29
N GLY A 59 -3.51 9.41 17.91
CA GLY A 59 -3.02 8.71 19.09
C GLY A 59 -3.90 7.51 19.43
N ASN A 60 -3.30 6.52 20.08
CA ASN A 60 -3.97 5.29 20.50
C ASN A 60 -4.33 5.32 22.00
N THR A 61 -3.73 6.25 22.75
CA THR A 61 -3.99 6.44 24.18
C THR A 61 -4.60 7.80 24.45
N TRP A 62 -5.31 7.91 25.55
CA TRP A 62 -5.92 9.19 25.96
C TRP A 62 -4.88 10.32 26.17
N LEU A 63 -3.68 9.99 26.69
CA LEU A 63 -2.58 10.94 26.86
C LEU A 63 -2.01 11.46 25.54
N GLN A 64 -1.90 10.57 24.53
CA GLN A 64 -1.45 10.93 23.20
C GLN A 64 -2.46 11.84 22.47
N LEU A 65 -3.73 11.79 22.85
CA LEU A 65 -4.77 12.69 22.37
C LEU A 65 -4.84 13.97 23.18
N ALA A 66 -4.82 13.88 24.51
CA ALA A 66 -5.02 15.01 25.43
C ALA A 66 -3.90 16.06 25.29
N ARG A 67 -2.62 15.62 25.34
CA ARG A 67 -1.48 16.53 25.27
C ARG A 67 -1.53 17.48 24.08
N PRO A 68 -1.61 17.02 22.83
CA PRO A 68 -1.63 17.93 21.68
C PRO A 68 -2.92 18.74 21.58
N ILE A 69 -4.09 18.19 21.93
CA ILE A 69 -5.36 18.91 21.85
C ILE A 69 -5.40 20.06 22.85
N LEU A 70 -5.04 19.82 24.11
CA LEU A 70 -5.02 20.85 25.13
C LEU A 70 -3.86 21.84 24.96
N TRP A 71 -2.82 21.48 24.19
CA TRP A 71 -1.73 22.39 23.86
C TRP A 71 -2.09 23.42 22.79
N MET A 72 -2.96 23.08 21.82
CA MET A 72 -3.29 23.94 20.66
C MET A 72 -3.71 25.38 21.02
N PRO A 73 -4.55 25.64 22.07
CA PRO A 73 -4.98 26.98 22.40
C PRO A 73 -3.85 27.96 22.75
N PHE A 74 -2.75 27.48 23.33
CA PHE A 74 -1.66 28.31 23.79
C PHE A 74 -0.87 28.98 22.64
N PRO A 75 -0.26 28.25 21.69
CA PRO A 75 0.45 28.87 20.59
C PRO A 75 -0.49 29.68 19.68
N TYR A 76 -1.73 29.21 19.49
CA TYR A 76 -2.74 29.92 18.70
C TYR A 76 -3.05 31.31 19.30
N SER A 77 -3.35 31.38 20.57
CA SER A 77 -3.72 32.64 21.23
C SER A 77 -2.52 33.55 21.47
N ALA A 78 -1.34 32.98 21.71
CA ALA A 78 -0.12 33.77 21.87
C ALA A 78 0.19 34.57 20.58
N VAL A 79 0.07 33.92 19.42
CA VAL A 79 0.34 34.60 18.14
C VAL A 79 -0.81 35.52 17.74
N LEU A 80 -2.04 35.19 18.11
CA LEU A 80 -3.21 36.05 17.92
C LEU A 80 -3.06 37.37 18.71
N LEU A 81 -2.53 37.31 19.96
CA LEU A 81 -2.22 38.52 20.74
C LEU A 81 -1.10 39.33 20.07
N LEU A 82 -0.09 38.67 19.48
CA LEU A 82 0.97 39.35 18.76
C LEU A 82 0.41 40.06 17.51
N ALA A 83 -0.43 39.39 16.74
CA ALA A 83 -1.12 39.99 15.59
C ALA A 83 -1.99 41.19 16.01
N ALA A 84 -2.77 41.06 17.06
CA ALA A 84 -3.62 42.14 17.60
C ALA A 84 -2.83 43.38 18.04
N LYS A 85 -1.58 43.25 18.47
CA LYS A 85 -0.72 44.37 18.80
C LYS A 85 -0.02 45.02 17.61
N LEU A 86 0.24 44.24 16.57
CA LEU A 86 1.03 44.67 15.42
C LEU A 86 0.18 45.05 14.19
N HIS A 87 -1.14 44.96 14.28
CA HIS A 87 -2.04 45.18 13.12
C HIS A 87 -1.97 46.65 12.53
N HIS A 88 -1.35 47.57 13.25
CA HIS A 88 -1.14 48.95 12.74
C HIS A 88 -0.02 49.06 11.73
N ASP A 89 0.92 48.11 11.71
CA ASP A 89 2.04 48.08 10.77
C ASP A 89 1.93 46.89 9.80
N ARG A 90 1.41 47.19 8.64
CA ARG A 90 1.14 46.20 7.59
C ARG A 90 2.38 45.40 7.17
N ALA A 91 3.54 46.09 7.11
CA ALA A 91 4.79 45.47 6.68
C ALA A 91 5.28 44.44 7.73
N LEU A 92 5.12 44.77 9.02
CA LEU A 92 5.44 43.87 10.10
C LEU A 92 4.48 42.65 10.15
N GLU A 93 3.20 42.86 9.90
CA GLU A 93 2.21 41.79 9.82
C GLU A 93 2.56 40.78 8.71
N ILE A 94 2.83 41.24 7.50
CA ILE A 94 3.25 40.41 6.37
C ILE A 94 4.60 39.69 6.69
N GLY A 95 5.56 40.43 7.25
CA GLY A 95 6.84 39.88 7.64
C GLY A 95 6.70 38.75 8.66
N LEU A 96 5.79 38.92 9.62
CA LEU A 96 5.50 37.90 10.63
C LEU A 96 4.87 36.64 10.04
N ASP A 97 3.98 36.77 9.05
CA ASP A 97 3.39 35.65 8.34
C ASP A 97 4.42 34.83 7.57
N VAL A 98 5.33 35.51 6.88
CA VAL A 98 6.46 34.87 6.17
C VAL A 98 7.31 34.07 7.16
N VAL A 99 7.64 34.68 8.32
CA VAL A 99 8.43 34.02 9.37
C VAL A 99 7.64 32.85 9.97
N ALA A 100 6.37 33.02 10.28
CA ALA A 100 5.52 31.97 10.86
C ALA A 100 5.37 30.77 9.91
N LEU A 101 5.22 31.01 8.61
CA LEU A 101 5.18 29.94 7.62
C LEU A 101 6.52 29.19 7.53
N ALA A 102 7.64 29.92 7.43
CA ALA A 102 8.97 29.32 7.42
C ALA A 102 9.25 28.51 8.70
N LEU A 103 8.86 29.05 9.87
CA LEU A 103 8.98 28.39 11.17
C LEU A 103 8.13 27.12 11.23
N THR A 104 6.93 27.10 10.68
CA THR A 104 6.07 25.92 10.61
C THR A 104 6.79 24.77 9.87
N PHE A 105 7.44 25.04 8.75
CA PHE A 105 8.22 24.04 8.01
C PHE A 105 9.50 23.62 8.75
N LEU A 106 10.10 24.50 9.53
CA LEU A 106 11.23 24.14 10.39
C LEU A 106 10.79 23.22 11.52
N LEU A 107 9.72 23.58 12.21
CA LEU A 107 9.15 22.84 13.33
C LEU A 107 8.63 21.45 12.94
N ALA A 108 8.18 21.28 11.70
CA ALA A 108 7.72 20.00 11.16
C ALA A 108 8.76 18.87 11.26
N ARG A 109 10.05 19.20 11.44
CA ARG A 109 11.14 18.22 11.54
C ARG A 109 11.39 17.64 12.91
N TYR A 110 10.83 18.28 13.93
CA TYR A 110 11.05 17.89 15.32
C TYR A 110 9.94 16.98 15.87
N GLY A 111 8.99 16.62 15.02
CA GLY A 111 7.93 15.67 15.36
C GLY A 111 6.52 16.26 15.24
N PRO A 112 5.49 15.41 15.37
CA PRO A 112 4.10 15.80 15.11
C PRO A 112 3.58 16.86 16.07
N MET A 113 4.00 16.83 17.36
CA MET A 113 3.59 17.83 18.33
C MET A 113 4.17 19.22 18.02
N VAL A 114 5.44 19.25 17.62
CA VAL A 114 6.12 20.50 17.28
C VAL A 114 5.62 21.07 15.95
N LEU A 115 5.29 20.19 14.99
CA LEU A 115 4.58 20.59 13.75
C LEU A 115 3.23 21.22 14.07
N LEU A 116 2.45 20.61 14.97
CA LEU A 116 1.16 21.14 15.39
C LEU A 116 1.29 22.55 15.98
N THR A 117 2.33 22.79 16.80
CA THR A 117 2.64 24.11 17.31
C THR A 117 2.87 25.11 16.18
N GLY A 118 3.69 24.77 15.17
CA GLY A 118 3.91 25.61 14.00
C GLY A 118 2.62 25.90 13.23
N MET A 119 1.79 24.88 13.03
CA MET A 119 0.49 25.07 12.37
C MET A 119 -0.45 25.99 13.18
N MET A 120 -0.45 25.90 14.50
CA MET A 120 -1.25 26.78 15.36
C MET A 120 -0.74 28.22 15.33
N LEU A 121 0.57 28.43 15.30
CA LEU A 121 1.15 29.77 15.13
C LEU A 121 0.72 30.38 13.79
N PHE A 122 0.87 29.66 12.70
CA PHE A 122 0.46 30.14 11.37
C PHE A 122 -1.06 30.39 11.29
N ASN A 123 -1.89 29.46 11.75
CA ASN A 123 -3.35 29.65 11.72
C ASN A 123 -3.84 30.78 12.64
N GLY A 124 -3.23 30.95 13.82
CA GLY A 124 -3.58 32.04 14.73
C GLY A 124 -3.26 33.42 14.14
N LEU A 125 -2.12 33.53 13.44
CA LEU A 125 -1.76 34.75 12.75
C LEU A 125 -2.72 35.06 11.61
N MET A 126 -3.02 34.05 10.76
CA MET A 126 -4.01 34.17 9.70
C MET A 126 -5.37 34.65 10.19
N VAL A 127 -5.86 34.09 11.31
CA VAL A 127 -7.13 34.54 11.90
C VAL A 127 -7.01 35.97 12.45
N GLY A 128 -5.86 36.33 13.03
CA GLY A 128 -5.57 37.69 13.50
C GLY A 128 -5.71 38.74 12.40
N ILE A 129 -5.17 38.45 11.20
CA ILE A 129 -5.25 39.30 10.02
C ILE A 129 -6.68 39.40 9.50
N ILE A 130 -7.41 38.28 9.45
CA ILE A 130 -8.78 38.25 8.91
C ILE A 130 -9.75 38.99 9.80
N VAL A 131 -9.61 38.85 11.12
CA VAL A 131 -10.62 39.30 12.10
C VAL A 131 -10.24 40.63 12.72
N GLN A 132 -8.96 41.02 12.71
CA GLN A 132 -8.43 42.28 13.31
C GLN A 132 -8.92 42.51 14.74
N LEU A 133 -8.72 41.54 15.62
CA LEU A 133 -9.23 41.55 16.99
C LEU A 133 -8.53 42.61 17.86
N PRO A 134 -9.27 43.37 18.65
CA PRO A 134 -8.64 44.22 19.67
C PRO A 134 -7.95 43.37 20.74
N PRO A 135 -6.78 43.78 21.28
CA PRO A 135 -6.01 42.98 22.23
C PRO A 135 -6.82 42.58 23.48
N ALA A 136 -7.79 43.41 23.89
CA ALA A 136 -8.68 43.11 25.02
C ALA A 136 -9.58 41.90 24.83
N MET A 137 -9.91 41.56 23.59
CA MET A 137 -10.74 40.36 23.26
C MET A 137 -9.95 39.07 23.24
N VAL A 138 -8.62 39.08 23.09
CA VAL A 138 -7.81 37.87 22.90
C VAL A 138 -7.93 36.92 24.09
N GLY A 139 -8.07 37.45 25.31
CA GLY A 139 -8.31 36.64 26.52
C GLY A 139 -9.62 35.85 26.44
N LYS A 140 -10.71 36.48 25.94
CA LYS A 140 -11.98 35.80 25.70
C LYS A 140 -11.87 34.74 24.59
N VAL A 141 -11.15 35.02 23.49
CA VAL A 141 -10.90 34.07 22.41
C VAL A 141 -10.06 32.88 22.89
N PHE A 142 -9.08 33.11 23.77
CA PHE A 142 -8.35 32.04 24.46
C PHE A 142 -9.26 31.12 25.26
N ALA A 143 -10.19 31.69 26.02
CA ALA A 143 -11.17 30.91 26.79
C ALA A 143 -12.05 30.06 25.86
N VAL A 144 -12.54 30.61 24.76
CA VAL A 144 -13.27 29.85 23.73
C VAL A 144 -12.42 28.70 23.16
N ALA A 145 -11.17 28.97 22.80
CA ALA A 145 -10.26 27.97 22.28
C ALA A 145 -10.02 26.83 23.27
N LEU A 146 -9.77 27.15 24.53
CA LEU A 146 -9.49 26.19 25.62
C LEU A 146 -10.72 25.32 25.91
N VAL A 147 -11.90 25.94 26.09
CA VAL A 147 -13.14 25.20 26.35
C VAL A 147 -13.51 24.33 25.17
N SER A 148 -13.39 24.84 23.95
CA SER A 148 -13.62 24.05 22.72
C SER A 148 -12.65 22.87 22.57
N ALA A 149 -11.37 23.09 22.81
CA ALA A 149 -10.38 22.02 22.80
C ALA A 149 -10.70 20.93 23.84
N SER A 150 -11.09 21.35 25.05
CA SER A 150 -11.48 20.42 26.12
C SER A 150 -12.75 19.64 25.76
N ALA A 151 -13.78 20.31 25.25
CA ALA A 151 -15.02 19.67 24.81
C ALA A 151 -14.78 18.68 23.63
N VAL A 152 -13.97 19.07 22.66
CA VAL A 152 -13.59 18.19 21.56
C VAL A 152 -12.79 16.99 22.06
N LEU A 153 -11.89 17.15 23.02
CA LEU A 153 -11.18 16.04 23.66
C LEU A 153 -12.16 15.07 24.31
N ILE A 154 -13.09 15.57 25.12
CA ILE A 154 -14.08 14.74 25.80
C ILE A 154 -14.95 13.98 24.80
N THR A 155 -15.51 14.67 23.79
CA THR A 155 -16.35 14.01 22.78
C THR A 155 -15.57 13.03 21.91
N ARG A 156 -14.30 13.30 21.60
CA ARG A 156 -13.44 12.33 20.91
C ARG A 156 -13.15 11.08 21.74
N LEU A 157 -12.95 11.24 23.04
CA LEU A 157 -12.76 10.09 23.94
C LEU A 157 -14.03 9.27 24.12
N LEU A 158 -15.21 9.90 24.11
CA LEU A 158 -16.49 9.22 24.27
C LEU A 158 -16.99 8.58 22.96
N LEU A 159 -16.95 9.31 21.83
CA LEU A 159 -17.57 8.90 20.57
C LEU A 159 -16.58 8.37 19.50
N CYS A 160 -15.30 8.65 19.67
CA CYS A 160 -14.25 8.29 18.74
C CYS A 160 -13.06 7.64 19.45
N HIS A 161 -13.34 6.87 20.51
CA HIS A 161 -12.30 6.19 21.28
C HIS A 161 -11.43 5.33 20.36
N PRO A 162 -10.10 5.45 20.39
CA PRO A 162 -9.22 4.58 19.65
C PRO A 162 -9.32 3.14 20.16
N MET A 163 -9.63 2.21 19.27
CA MET A 163 -9.75 0.78 19.56
C MET A 163 -8.72 -0.01 18.73
N PRO A 164 -7.43 0.06 19.10
CA PRO A 164 -6.36 -0.51 18.27
C PRO A 164 -6.50 -2.03 18.07
N ARG A 165 -7.02 -2.77 19.06
CA ARG A 165 -7.30 -4.20 18.95
C ARG A 165 -8.41 -4.49 17.95
N GLU A 166 -9.52 -3.75 17.98
CA GLU A 166 -10.60 -3.91 17.00
C GLU A 166 -10.18 -3.51 15.60
N ASP A 167 -9.37 -2.47 15.47
CA ASP A 167 -8.81 -2.04 14.21
C ASP A 167 -7.88 -3.11 13.62
N LEU A 168 -7.11 -3.81 14.46
CA LEU A 168 -6.33 -4.97 14.07
C LEU A 168 -7.23 -6.09 13.55
N LEU A 169 -8.27 -6.47 14.30
CA LEU A 169 -9.24 -7.50 13.91
C LEU A 169 -9.97 -7.14 12.61
N ARG A 170 -10.34 -5.87 12.41
CA ARG A 170 -10.95 -5.39 11.15
C ARG A 170 -9.99 -5.53 9.97
N THR A 171 -8.71 -5.22 10.20
CA THR A 171 -7.68 -5.34 9.16
C THR A 171 -7.40 -6.81 8.83
N GLN A 172 -7.44 -7.70 9.82
CA GLN A 172 -7.37 -9.15 9.63
C GLN A 172 -8.54 -9.67 8.79
N ARG A 173 -9.77 -9.23 9.06
CA ARG A 173 -10.93 -9.55 8.21
C ARG A 173 -10.76 -9.04 6.78
N ALA A 174 -10.14 -7.87 6.60
CA ALA A 174 -9.84 -7.35 5.27
C ALA A 174 -8.80 -8.23 4.53
N PHE A 175 -7.83 -8.82 5.24
CA PHE A 175 -6.90 -9.79 4.67
C PHE A 175 -7.65 -11.01 4.10
N VAL A 176 -8.54 -11.60 4.88
CA VAL A 176 -9.34 -12.76 4.43
C VAL A 176 -10.18 -12.40 3.19
N VAL A 177 -10.77 -11.21 3.14
CA VAL A 177 -11.55 -10.75 1.98
C VAL A 177 -10.67 -10.60 0.73
N GLU A 178 -9.47 -10.05 0.85
CA GLU A 178 -8.56 -9.91 -0.29
C GLU A 178 -7.94 -11.26 -0.70
N ALA A 179 -7.68 -12.18 0.25
CA ALA A 179 -7.25 -13.54 -0.03
C ALA A 179 -8.32 -14.31 -0.85
N ARG A 180 -9.59 -14.22 -0.43
CA ARG A 180 -10.73 -14.80 -1.17
C ARG A 180 -10.86 -14.24 -2.59
N ARG A 181 -10.64 -12.95 -2.78
CA ARG A 181 -10.64 -12.32 -4.11
C ARG A 181 -9.49 -12.79 -4.98
N LEU A 182 -8.32 -12.95 -4.37
CA LEU A 182 -7.18 -13.47 -5.09
C LEU A 182 -7.45 -14.90 -5.55
N ALA A 183 -7.97 -15.77 -4.66
CA ALA A 183 -8.37 -17.13 -5.00
C ALA A 183 -9.42 -17.15 -6.12
N ASP A 184 -10.42 -16.28 -6.06
CA ASP A 184 -11.45 -16.16 -7.11
C ASP A 184 -10.86 -15.73 -8.47
N THR A 185 -9.90 -14.81 -8.44
CA THR A 185 -9.19 -14.36 -9.66
C THR A 185 -8.24 -15.44 -10.20
N THR A 186 -7.65 -16.27 -9.35
CA THR A 186 -6.83 -17.40 -9.78
C THR A 186 -7.65 -18.50 -10.42
N VAL A 187 -8.87 -18.76 -9.95
CA VAL A 187 -9.81 -19.65 -10.64
C VAL A 187 -10.20 -19.11 -12.01
N ASP A 188 -10.46 -17.79 -12.12
CA ASP A 188 -10.72 -17.16 -13.44
C ASP A 188 -9.53 -17.31 -14.40
N ALA A 189 -8.31 -17.43 -13.89
CA ALA A 189 -7.11 -17.60 -14.72
C ALA A 189 -7.02 -19.01 -15.35
N LEU A 190 -7.62 -20.03 -14.71
CA LEU A 190 -7.65 -21.40 -15.24
C LEU A 190 -8.67 -21.58 -16.37
N ASP A 191 -9.55 -20.61 -16.58
CA ASP A 191 -10.52 -20.66 -17.67
C ASP A 191 -9.82 -20.42 -19.02
N PRO A 192 -9.80 -21.40 -19.95
CA PRO A 192 -9.15 -21.28 -21.26
C PRO A 192 -9.78 -20.21 -22.15
N GLU A 193 -11.03 -19.81 -21.92
CA GLU A 193 -11.71 -18.74 -22.65
C GLU A 193 -11.47 -17.35 -22.04
N ALA A 194 -10.80 -17.28 -20.88
CA ALA A 194 -10.56 -16.01 -20.23
C ALA A 194 -9.57 -15.13 -21.00
N ARG A 195 -9.83 -13.82 -21.00
CA ARG A 195 -8.87 -12.86 -21.57
C ARG A 195 -7.69 -12.69 -20.60
N ILE A 196 -6.58 -13.34 -20.90
CA ILE A 196 -5.37 -13.41 -20.07
C ILE A 196 -4.95 -12.02 -19.57
N ASP A 197 -4.87 -11.00 -20.43
CA ASP A 197 -4.50 -9.63 -20.04
C ASP A 197 -5.43 -9.02 -18.98
N ARG A 198 -6.72 -9.35 -19.03
CA ARG A 198 -7.70 -8.82 -18.07
C ARG A 198 -7.55 -9.50 -16.72
N VAL A 199 -7.39 -10.80 -16.73
CA VAL A 199 -7.19 -11.62 -15.52
C VAL A 199 -5.89 -11.24 -14.84
N GLU A 200 -4.81 -11.11 -15.60
CA GLU A 200 -3.50 -10.70 -15.07
C GLU A 200 -3.55 -9.31 -14.42
N ARG A 201 -4.21 -8.34 -15.05
CA ARG A 201 -4.40 -7.01 -14.42
C ARG A 201 -5.21 -7.08 -13.13
N ARG A 202 -6.22 -7.97 -13.03
CA ARG A 202 -7.00 -8.18 -11.80
C ARG A 202 -6.15 -8.83 -10.73
N MET A 203 -5.44 -9.90 -11.06
CA MET A 203 -4.55 -10.65 -10.16
C MET A 203 -3.45 -9.74 -9.58
N ASN A 204 -2.76 -8.98 -10.41
CA ASN A 204 -1.75 -8.02 -9.98
C ASN A 204 -2.32 -6.90 -9.09
N ARG A 205 -3.59 -6.54 -9.28
CA ARG A 205 -4.29 -5.58 -8.42
C ARG A 205 -4.63 -6.19 -7.05
N SER A 206 -5.12 -7.43 -7.02
CA SER A 206 -5.42 -8.16 -5.78
C SER A 206 -4.16 -8.43 -4.97
N LEU A 207 -3.06 -8.86 -5.61
CA LEU A 207 -1.76 -9.05 -4.95
C LEU A 207 -1.23 -7.76 -4.30
N ARG A 208 -1.34 -6.62 -5.00
CA ARG A 208 -0.93 -5.33 -4.41
C ARG A 208 -1.79 -4.92 -3.22
N ARG A 209 -3.10 -5.19 -3.26
CA ARG A 209 -4.01 -4.91 -2.14
C ARG A 209 -3.72 -5.82 -0.96
N LEU A 210 -3.51 -7.11 -1.21
CA LEU A 210 -3.14 -8.07 -0.19
C LEU A 210 -1.87 -7.62 0.54
N ASN A 211 -0.81 -7.24 -0.19
CA ASN A 211 0.42 -6.73 0.39
C ASN A 211 0.21 -5.44 1.21
N MET A 212 -0.66 -4.52 0.74
CA MET A 212 -0.99 -3.32 1.53
C MET A 212 -1.69 -3.65 2.84
N VAL A 213 -2.60 -4.62 2.82
CA VAL A 213 -3.31 -5.05 4.04
C VAL A 213 -2.35 -5.73 5.00
N THR A 214 -1.45 -6.59 4.54
CA THR A 214 -0.46 -7.26 5.40
C THR A 214 0.52 -6.29 6.04
N VAL A 215 1.05 -5.32 5.28
CA VAL A 215 1.91 -4.27 5.84
C VAL A 215 1.16 -3.42 6.88
N THR A 216 -0.14 -3.18 6.66
CA THR A 216 -0.97 -2.45 7.63
C THR A 216 -1.19 -3.27 8.90
N ILE A 217 -1.40 -4.59 8.79
CA ILE A 217 -1.50 -5.48 9.96
C ILE A 217 -0.18 -5.47 10.73
N ASP A 218 0.95 -5.62 10.06
CA ASP A 218 2.27 -5.60 10.69
C ASP A 218 2.52 -4.29 11.46
N ALA A 219 2.18 -3.17 10.85
CA ALA A 219 2.33 -1.88 11.51
C ALA A 219 1.38 -1.69 12.72
N ARG A 220 0.21 -2.35 12.72
CA ARG A 220 -0.70 -2.38 13.87
C ARG A 220 -0.25 -3.35 14.96
N LEU A 221 0.31 -4.51 14.59
CA LEU A 221 0.91 -5.45 15.55
C LEU A 221 2.04 -4.83 16.37
N ALA A 222 2.74 -3.81 15.82
CA ALA A 222 3.76 -3.07 16.54
C ALA A 222 3.22 -2.11 17.61
N GLN A 223 1.89 -1.90 17.67
CA GLN A 223 1.27 -1.02 18.67
C GLN A 223 1.02 -1.82 19.96
N PRO A 224 1.59 -1.41 21.09
CA PRO A 224 1.44 -2.14 22.35
C PRO A 224 -0.03 -2.32 22.79
N GLU A 225 -0.89 -1.38 22.38
CA GLU A 225 -2.32 -1.41 22.69
C GLU A 225 -3.11 -2.40 21.80
N ALA A 226 -2.56 -2.79 20.66
CA ALA A 226 -3.19 -3.75 19.75
C ALA A 226 -2.80 -5.20 20.06
N ALA A 227 -1.51 -5.42 20.36
CA ALA A 227 -0.96 -6.71 20.77
C ALA A 227 -0.21 -6.52 22.09
N THR A 228 -0.72 -7.11 23.15
CA THR A 228 -0.16 -6.96 24.50
C THR A 228 1.18 -7.68 24.67
N ASP A 229 1.40 -8.74 23.91
CA ASP A 229 2.63 -9.52 23.95
C ASP A 229 3.39 -9.39 22.62
N PRO A 230 4.59 -8.77 22.63
CA PRO A 230 5.41 -8.62 21.43
C PRO A 230 5.92 -9.97 20.86
N VAL A 231 5.94 -11.04 21.65
CA VAL A 231 6.31 -12.38 21.18
C VAL A 231 5.18 -12.99 20.36
N VAL A 232 3.94 -12.87 20.88
CA VAL A 232 2.74 -13.26 20.14
C VAL A 232 2.60 -12.45 18.85
N ALA A 233 2.92 -11.15 18.88
CA ALA A 233 2.93 -10.31 17.69
C ALA A 233 3.93 -10.82 16.62
N GLU A 234 5.12 -11.29 17.02
CA GLU A 234 6.10 -11.85 16.08
C GLU A 234 5.61 -13.18 15.47
N LEU A 235 4.99 -14.04 16.25
CA LEU A 235 4.41 -15.29 15.75
C LEU A 235 3.25 -15.02 14.78
N LEU A 236 2.36 -14.09 15.12
CA LEU A 236 1.27 -13.66 14.24
C LEU A 236 1.82 -13.06 12.92
N HIS A 237 2.86 -12.23 13.00
CA HIS A 237 3.56 -11.70 11.82
C HIS A 237 4.13 -12.82 10.94
N ARG A 238 4.77 -13.82 11.56
CA ARG A 238 5.36 -14.97 10.86
C ARG A 238 4.30 -15.76 10.08
N HIS A 239 3.21 -16.13 10.71
CA HIS A 239 2.12 -16.87 10.06
C HIS A 239 1.41 -16.05 8.98
N LEU A 240 1.21 -14.75 9.21
CA LEU A 240 0.64 -13.84 8.20
C LEU A 240 1.56 -13.71 6.98
N PHE A 241 2.86 -13.62 7.21
CA PHE A 241 3.85 -13.53 6.13
C PHE A 241 3.86 -14.82 5.30
N ASP A 242 3.83 -15.99 5.96
CA ASP A 242 3.83 -17.30 5.29
C ASP A 242 2.52 -17.51 4.52
N ALA A 243 1.36 -17.12 5.07
CA ALA A 243 0.07 -17.15 4.36
C ALA A 243 0.07 -16.24 3.11
N GLU A 244 0.61 -15.02 3.22
CA GLU A 244 0.73 -14.13 2.06
C GLU A 244 1.68 -14.70 0.99
N LEU A 245 2.79 -15.31 1.42
CA LEU A 245 3.75 -15.93 0.52
C LEU A 245 3.11 -17.12 -0.23
N ALA A 246 2.37 -17.97 0.47
CA ALA A 246 1.63 -19.08 -0.13
C ALA A 246 0.60 -18.59 -1.16
N LEU A 247 -0.23 -17.62 -0.82
CA LEU A 247 -1.21 -17.02 -1.74
C LEU A 247 -0.56 -16.40 -2.98
N ARG A 248 0.57 -15.74 -2.83
CA ARG A 248 1.34 -15.19 -3.97
C ARG A 248 1.93 -16.29 -4.84
N GLY A 249 2.48 -17.34 -4.22
CA GLY A 249 3.02 -18.51 -4.90
C GLY A 249 1.95 -19.24 -5.72
N ILE A 250 0.76 -19.45 -5.14
CA ILE A 250 -0.41 -20.02 -5.82
C ILE A 250 -0.77 -19.19 -7.05
N ALA A 251 -0.93 -17.87 -6.90
CA ALA A 251 -1.26 -16.99 -8.01
C ALA A 251 -0.22 -17.00 -9.13
N GLN A 252 1.05 -17.12 -8.79
CA GLN A 252 2.15 -17.20 -9.75
C GLN A 252 2.17 -18.56 -10.48
N ALA A 253 2.06 -19.67 -9.75
CA ALA A 253 2.02 -21.01 -10.32
C ALA A 253 0.82 -21.20 -11.26
N VAL A 254 -0.37 -20.77 -10.82
CA VAL A 254 -1.59 -20.82 -11.64
C VAL A 254 -1.47 -19.96 -12.91
N ARG A 255 -0.78 -18.81 -12.83
CA ARG A 255 -0.53 -18.00 -14.04
C ARG A 255 0.33 -18.73 -15.07
N VAL A 256 1.35 -19.45 -14.62
CA VAL A 256 2.19 -20.26 -15.52
C VAL A 256 1.41 -21.45 -16.07
N LEU A 257 0.67 -22.15 -15.21
CA LEU A 257 -0.22 -23.26 -15.61
C LEU A 257 -1.25 -22.82 -16.67
N ALA A 258 -1.87 -21.66 -16.48
CA ALA A 258 -2.84 -21.13 -17.43
C ALA A 258 -2.25 -20.87 -18.82
N ALA A 259 -0.95 -20.55 -18.90
CA ALA A 259 -0.24 -20.36 -20.16
C ALA A 259 0.13 -21.68 -20.86
N GLN A 260 0.25 -22.78 -20.10
CA GLN A 260 0.65 -24.11 -20.61
C GLN A 260 -0.54 -25.03 -20.92
N SER A 261 -1.79 -24.55 -20.69
CA SER A 261 -3.02 -25.33 -20.96
C SER A 261 -3.03 -26.73 -20.30
N PRO A 262 -3.08 -26.83 -18.97
CA PRO A 262 -3.01 -28.09 -18.23
C PRO A 262 -4.14 -29.05 -18.63
N PRO A 263 -3.96 -30.40 -18.45
CA PRO A 263 -5.01 -31.40 -18.69
C PRO A 263 -6.32 -31.05 -18.00
N GLU A 264 -7.44 -31.43 -18.60
CA GLU A 264 -8.78 -31.02 -18.12
C GLU A 264 -9.05 -31.47 -16.68
N GLU A 265 -8.70 -32.70 -16.34
CA GLU A 265 -8.90 -33.27 -14.99
C GLU A 265 -8.08 -32.52 -13.94
N LEU A 266 -6.83 -32.26 -14.23
CA LEU A 266 -5.95 -31.50 -13.36
C LEU A 266 -6.44 -30.05 -13.18
N ARG A 267 -6.94 -29.43 -14.25
CA ARG A 267 -7.52 -28.09 -14.22
C ARG A 267 -8.78 -28.04 -13.38
N GLN A 268 -9.64 -29.07 -13.48
CA GLN A 268 -10.84 -29.20 -12.65
C GLN A 268 -10.47 -29.34 -11.16
N ALA A 269 -9.52 -30.22 -10.83
CA ALA A 269 -9.07 -30.43 -9.46
C ALA A 269 -8.50 -29.13 -8.85
N LEU A 270 -7.67 -28.39 -9.60
CA LEU A 270 -7.15 -27.11 -9.21
C LEU A 270 -8.26 -26.06 -9.00
N ALA A 271 -9.22 -25.96 -9.93
CA ALA A 271 -10.32 -25.01 -9.81
C ALA A 271 -11.19 -25.30 -8.58
N VAL A 272 -11.51 -26.57 -8.33
CA VAL A 272 -12.26 -27.00 -7.14
C VAL A 272 -11.49 -26.72 -5.86
N GLY A 273 -10.20 -27.10 -5.80
CA GLY A 273 -9.35 -26.84 -4.63
C GLY A 273 -9.22 -25.35 -4.29
N LEU A 274 -9.07 -24.48 -5.30
CA LEU A 274 -9.02 -23.03 -5.11
C LEU A 274 -10.37 -22.45 -4.68
N LEU A 275 -11.49 -22.98 -5.18
CA LEU A 275 -12.83 -22.56 -4.74
C LEU A 275 -13.10 -22.98 -3.30
N LEU A 276 -12.70 -24.19 -2.91
CA LEU A 276 -12.76 -24.63 -1.52
C LEU A 276 -11.91 -23.72 -0.62
N ALA A 277 -10.67 -23.41 -1.01
CA ALA A 277 -9.80 -22.50 -0.29
C ALA A 277 -10.39 -21.08 -0.15
N ARG A 278 -11.08 -20.58 -1.20
CA ARG A 278 -11.78 -19.31 -1.17
C ARG A 278 -12.88 -19.27 -0.11
N ASP A 279 -13.64 -20.34 0.00
CA ASP A 279 -14.88 -20.36 0.79
C ASP A 279 -14.67 -20.94 2.21
N THR A 280 -13.59 -21.68 2.45
CA THR A 280 -13.27 -22.25 3.76
C THR A 280 -13.02 -21.14 4.78
N PRO A 281 -13.70 -21.18 5.96
CA PRO A 281 -13.35 -20.30 7.06
C PRO A 281 -11.90 -20.57 7.51
N PRO A 282 -11.14 -19.52 7.88
CA PRO A 282 -9.75 -19.72 8.35
C PRO A 282 -9.63 -20.70 9.53
N ALA A 283 -10.63 -20.76 10.42
CA ALA A 283 -10.67 -21.68 11.55
C ALA A 283 -10.75 -23.16 11.12
N GLU A 284 -11.27 -23.42 9.95
CA GLU A 284 -11.54 -24.75 9.40
C GLU A 284 -10.61 -25.07 8.23
N ALA A 285 -9.49 -24.36 8.11
CA ALA A 285 -8.56 -24.52 6.98
C ALA A 285 -8.01 -25.96 6.83
N GLY A 286 -8.04 -26.76 7.89
CA GLY A 286 -7.74 -28.20 7.84
C GLY A 286 -8.64 -29.00 6.88
N CYS A 287 -9.86 -28.52 6.60
CA CYS A 287 -10.78 -29.13 5.63
C CYS A 287 -10.31 -29.02 4.17
N LEU A 288 -9.24 -28.29 3.89
CA LEU A 288 -8.62 -28.24 2.57
C LEU A 288 -7.77 -29.48 2.24
N ARG A 289 -7.37 -30.25 3.26
CA ARG A 289 -6.50 -31.42 3.06
C ARG A 289 -7.01 -32.42 2.02
N PRO A 290 -8.30 -32.83 1.98
CA PRO A 290 -8.79 -33.72 0.94
C PRO A 290 -8.65 -33.12 -0.48
N ALA A 291 -8.86 -31.83 -0.65
CA ALA A 291 -8.66 -31.18 -1.94
C ALA A 291 -7.19 -31.13 -2.37
N VAL A 292 -6.29 -30.92 -1.40
CA VAL A 292 -4.84 -30.98 -1.63
C VAL A 292 -4.41 -32.37 -2.06
N GLU A 293 -4.94 -33.41 -1.38
CA GLU A 293 -4.65 -34.81 -1.71
C GLU A 293 -5.17 -35.17 -3.10
N THR A 294 -6.38 -34.75 -3.46
CA THR A 294 -6.91 -34.97 -4.82
C THR A 294 -6.03 -34.34 -5.90
N ILE A 295 -5.51 -33.13 -5.67
CA ILE A 295 -4.58 -32.51 -6.63
C ILE A 295 -3.27 -33.32 -6.68
N ARG A 296 -2.74 -33.80 -5.55
CA ARG A 296 -1.53 -34.60 -5.48
C ARG A 296 -1.70 -35.93 -6.21
N GLU A 297 -2.80 -36.63 -6.01
CA GLU A 297 -3.13 -37.89 -6.68
C GLU A 297 -3.18 -37.71 -8.21
N GLN A 298 -3.86 -36.68 -8.70
CA GLN A 298 -3.92 -36.36 -10.12
C GLN A 298 -2.55 -36.02 -10.69
N THR A 299 -1.69 -35.34 -9.94
CA THR A 299 -0.32 -35.03 -10.38
C THR A 299 0.56 -36.28 -10.37
N GLU A 300 0.40 -37.20 -9.42
CA GLU A 300 1.17 -38.41 -9.32
C GLU A 300 0.91 -39.37 -10.47
N VAL A 301 -0.34 -39.50 -10.91
CA VAL A 301 -0.71 -40.32 -12.09
C VAL A 301 0.06 -39.83 -13.33
N ILE A 302 0.17 -38.52 -13.52
CA ILE A 302 0.89 -37.95 -14.68
C ILE A 302 2.41 -38.10 -14.54
N LEU A 303 2.95 -37.84 -13.33
CA LEU A 303 4.40 -37.87 -13.07
C LEU A 303 5.00 -39.29 -13.06
N LEU A 304 4.19 -40.31 -12.76
CA LEU A 304 4.61 -41.72 -12.79
C LEU A 304 4.45 -42.40 -14.16
N ASP A 305 3.76 -41.75 -15.12
CA ASP A 305 3.61 -42.25 -16.47
C ASP A 305 4.93 -42.06 -17.26
N PRO A 306 5.64 -43.14 -17.65
CA PRO A 306 6.89 -43.04 -18.40
C PRO A 306 6.72 -42.46 -19.83
N HIS A 307 5.47 -42.42 -20.31
CA HIS A 307 5.12 -41.92 -21.64
C HIS A 307 4.41 -40.55 -21.60
N ALA A 308 4.33 -39.92 -20.42
CA ALA A 308 3.72 -38.62 -20.27
C ALA A 308 4.44 -37.57 -21.16
N ASP A 309 3.63 -36.71 -21.79
CA ASP A 309 4.15 -35.56 -22.51
C ASP A 309 4.95 -34.65 -21.55
N PRO A 310 6.14 -34.18 -21.93
CA PRO A 310 6.95 -33.27 -21.12
C PRO A 310 6.19 -32.02 -20.65
N GLU A 311 5.30 -31.47 -21.46
CA GLU A 311 4.45 -30.33 -21.08
C GLU A 311 3.43 -30.72 -19.99
N ALA A 312 2.85 -31.92 -20.09
CA ALA A 312 1.94 -32.42 -19.06
C ALA A 312 2.65 -32.69 -17.73
N ALA A 313 3.89 -33.21 -17.80
CA ALA A 313 4.72 -33.43 -16.62
C ALA A 313 5.11 -32.11 -15.92
N GLU A 314 5.43 -31.06 -16.70
CA GLU A 314 5.70 -29.73 -16.17
C GLU A 314 4.45 -29.12 -15.52
N CYS A 315 3.30 -29.24 -16.17
CA CYS A 315 1.99 -28.85 -15.58
C CYS A 315 1.71 -29.59 -14.28
N ALA A 316 1.95 -30.89 -14.21
CA ALA A 316 1.76 -31.68 -13.01
C ALA A 316 2.70 -31.24 -11.88
N ALA A 317 3.97 -30.96 -12.16
CA ALA A 317 4.91 -30.44 -11.18
C ALA A 317 4.50 -29.08 -10.62
N LEU A 318 4.00 -28.19 -11.46
CA LEU A 318 3.46 -26.88 -11.04
C LEU A 318 2.16 -27.03 -10.21
N ALA A 319 1.28 -27.95 -10.59
CA ALA A 319 0.03 -28.22 -9.86
C ALA A 319 0.33 -28.83 -8.49
N ARG A 320 1.31 -29.72 -8.38
CA ARG A 320 1.80 -30.25 -7.09
C ARG A 320 2.32 -29.12 -6.22
N ARG A 321 3.05 -28.15 -6.78
CA ARG A 321 3.47 -26.96 -6.05
C ARG A 321 2.27 -26.13 -5.55
N VAL A 322 1.18 -26.03 -6.31
CA VAL A 322 -0.05 -25.36 -5.85
C VAL A 322 -0.67 -26.11 -4.68
N ALA A 323 -0.71 -27.45 -4.74
CA ALA A 323 -1.18 -28.29 -3.63
C ALA A 323 -0.36 -28.06 -2.35
N ASP A 324 0.96 -28.07 -2.45
CA ASP A 324 1.85 -27.83 -1.29
C ASP A 324 1.69 -26.40 -0.73
N LEU A 325 1.45 -25.41 -1.58
CA LEU A 325 1.19 -24.04 -1.14
C LEU A 325 -0.20 -23.89 -0.50
N LEU A 326 -1.21 -24.65 -0.94
CA LEU A 326 -2.52 -24.70 -0.28
C LEU A 326 -2.43 -25.32 1.11
N ASP A 327 -1.63 -26.37 1.26
CA ASP A 327 -1.37 -27.00 2.55
C ASP A 327 -0.65 -26.05 3.51
N SER A 328 0.42 -25.38 3.04
CA SER A 328 1.12 -24.35 3.79
C SER A 328 0.23 -23.16 4.17
N LEU A 329 -0.68 -22.75 3.29
CA LEU A 329 -1.68 -21.71 3.58
C LEU A 329 -2.61 -22.16 4.70
N ALA A 330 -3.10 -23.41 4.65
CA ALA A 330 -3.99 -23.96 5.67
C ALA A 330 -3.28 -24.02 7.04
N GLU A 331 -2.05 -24.51 7.10
CA GLU A 331 -1.24 -24.52 8.32
C GLU A 331 -1.04 -23.12 8.91
N SER A 332 -0.67 -22.16 8.07
CA SER A 332 -0.44 -20.78 8.51
C SER A 332 -1.71 -20.12 9.05
N LEU A 333 -2.87 -20.38 8.45
CA LEU A 333 -4.15 -19.84 8.90
C LEU A 333 -4.61 -20.46 10.22
N ILE A 334 -4.49 -21.78 10.39
CA ILE A 334 -4.84 -22.47 11.64
C ILE A 334 -3.93 -21.95 12.77
N SER A 335 -2.63 -21.91 12.54
CA SER A 335 -1.65 -21.43 13.53
C SER A 335 -1.91 -19.99 13.94
N TRP A 336 -2.28 -19.14 12.98
CA TRP A 336 -2.61 -17.74 13.25
C TRP A 336 -3.81 -17.57 14.19
N LEU A 337 -4.83 -18.38 14.04
CA LEU A 337 -6.03 -18.35 14.89
C LEU A 337 -5.80 -18.97 16.28
N THR A 338 -5.03 -20.05 16.35
CA THR A 338 -4.76 -20.74 17.62
C THR A 338 -3.85 -19.95 18.55
N LEU A 339 -2.91 -19.15 18.01
CA LEU A 339 -2.03 -18.29 18.81
C LEU A 339 -2.78 -17.16 19.56
N GLY A 340 -3.92 -16.74 19.06
CA GLY A 340 -4.76 -15.75 19.74
C GLY A 340 -5.36 -16.24 21.08
N SER A 341 -5.33 -17.56 21.32
CA SER A 341 -5.89 -18.22 22.51
C SER A 341 -4.83 -18.80 23.46
N GLN A 342 -3.55 -18.82 23.06
CA GLN A 342 -2.46 -19.39 23.86
C GLN A 342 -1.56 -18.31 24.44
N THR A 343 -1.29 -18.40 25.74
CA THR A 343 -0.18 -17.67 26.37
C THR A 343 1.12 -18.37 26.00
N CYS A 344 1.87 -17.80 25.07
CA CYS A 344 3.15 -18.35 24.64
C CYS A 344 4.18 -18.23 25.75
N ALA A 345 4.60 -19.38 26.29
CA ALA A 345 5.63 -19.49 27.33
C ALA A 345 7.06 -19.45 26.78
N ASP A 346 7.24 -19.27 25.48
CA ASP A 346 8.57 -19.35 24.84
C ASP A 346 9.33 -18.03 24.97
N ARG A 347 10.11 -17.91 26.05
CA ARG A 347 10.89 -16.72 26.41
C ARG A 347 12.07 -16.43 25.48
N ALA A 348 12.36 -17.30 24.53
CA ALA A 348 13.48 -17.16 23.59
C ALA A 348 13.12 -16.40 22.31
N ALA A 349 11.85 -16.06 22.10
CA ALA A 349 11.42 -15.37 20.88
C ALA A 349 11.79 -13.87 20.91
N VAL A 350 12.26 -13.38 19.77
CA VAL A 350 12.62 -11.98 19.60
C VAL A 350 11.36 -11.12 19.52
N PRO A 351 11.24 -10.03 20.31
CA PRO A 351 10.04 -9.19 20.27
C PRO A 351 9.80 -8.55 18.89
N PHE A 352 8.55 -8.50 18.45
CA PHE A 352 8.17 -7.96 17.15
C PHE A 352 8.57 -6.49 17.00
N GLN A 353 9.04 -6.16 15.80
CA GLN A 353 9.33 -4.80 15.39
C GLN A 353 8.87 -4.60 13.95
N ALA A 354 7.90 -3.70 13.75
CA ALA A 354 7.43 -3.42 12.41
C ALA A 354 8.52 -2.83 11.52
N ALA A 355 8.52 -3.24 10.27
CA ALA A 355 9.38 -2.66 9.24
C ALA A 355 9.03 -1.19 8.95
N VAL A 356 7.78 -0.78 9.20
CA VAL A 356 7.26 0.58 8.99
C VAL A 356 6.26 0.93 10.08
N ALA A 357 6.42 2.12 10.65
CA ALA A 357 5.39 2.74 11.47
C ALA A 357 4.35 3.45 10.58
N LEU A 358 3.07 3.34 10.93
CA LEU A 358 2.01 4.06 10.22
C LEU A 358 1.99 5.54 10.65
N GLU A 359 1.98 6.44 9.68
CA GLU A 359 1.67 7.85 9.89
C GLU A 359 0.20 8.09 9.53
N ASN A 360 -0.61 8.50 10.50
CA ASN A 360 -2.06 8.70 10.31
C ASN A 360 -2.76 7.50 9.64
N ASN A 361 -2.49 6.30 10.12
CA ASN A 361 -2.99 5.03 9.56
C ASN A 361 -2.57 4.77 8.10
N ARG A 362 -1.47 5.35 7.65
CA ARG A 362 -0.90 5.14 6.30
C ARG A 362 0.54 4.69 6.39
N ILE A 363 0.95 3.90 5.42
CA ILE A 363 2.36 3.69 5.16
C ILE A 363 2.93 5.04 4.72
N PRO A 364 3.93 5.59 5.43
CA PRO A 364 4.54 6.84 5.04
C PRO A 364 5.03 6.71 3.59
N GLY A 365 4.83 7.76 2.82
CA GLY A 365 5.41 7.90 1.49
C GLY A 365 6.92 7.71 1.53
N SER A 366 7.68 8.25 0.61
CA SER A 366 9.13 8.10 0.67
C SER A 366 9.66 8.54 2.04
N ALA A 367 10.32 7.62 2.77
CA ALA A 367 11.04 7.94 4.01
C ALA A 367 12.27 8.84 3.79
N GLU A 368 12.35 9.40 2.60
CA GLU A 368 13.45 10.18 2.04
C GLU A 368 13.88 11.36 2.92
N PRO A 369 12.97 12.23 3.39
CA PRO A 369 13.36 13.38 4.21
C PRO A 369 13.98 12.94 5.55
N THR A 370 13.44 11.87 6.16
CA THR A 370 13.95 11.34 7.42
C THR A 370 15.30 10.65 7.23
N ARG A 371 15.46 9.90 6.14
CA ARG A 371 16.72 9.22 5.82
C ARG A 371 17.83 10.23 5.51
N ARG A 372 17.54 11.28 4.75
CA ARG A 372 18.49 12.39 4.50
C ARG A 372 18.90 13.12 5.77
N ALA A 373 17.96 13.33 6.65
CA ALA A 373 18.24 13.93 7.96
C ALA A 373 19.17 13.04 8.81
N LEU A 374 19.00 11.70 8.73
CA LEU A 374 19.87 10.75 9.42
C LEU A 374 21.28 10.69 8.78
N THR A 375 21.36 10.62 7.45
CA THR A 375 22.64 10.62 6.72
C THR A 375 23.38 11.95 6.84
N ALA A 376 22.65 13.08 6.90
CA ALA A 376 23.24 14.39 7.13
C ALA A 376 23.96 14.51 8.49
N ARG A 377 23.60 13.69 9.49
CA ARG A 377 24.31 13.67 10.79
C ARG A 377 25.76 13.19 10.65
N THR A 378 26.06 12.39 9.65
CA THR A 378 27.43 11.88 9.38
C THR A 378 28.22 12.79 8.45
N GLN A 379 27.58 13.77 7.79
CA GLN A 379 28.23 14.72 6.89
C GLN A 379 28.83 15.91 7.65
N ARG A 380 29.84 16.54 7.10
CA ARG A 380 30.52 17.72 7.69
C ARG A 380 30.13 19.02 6.96
N GLY A 381 30.10 20.14 7.70
CA GLY A 381 29.86 21.47 7.15
C GLY A 381 28.42 21.73 6.69
N TRP A 382 28.28 22.55 5.66
CA TRP A 382 26.97 23.04 5.15
C TRP A 382 26.03 21.91 4.71
N GLN A 383 26.54 20.84 4.14
CA GLN A 383 25.76 19.69 3.69
C GLN A 383 24.95 19.04 4.83
N ARG A 384 25.41 19.17 6.08
CA ARG A 384 24.67 18.72 7.26
C ARG A 384 23.41 19.55 7.50
N VAL A 385 23.45 20.83 7.16
CA VAL A 385 22.38 21.80 7.48
C VAL A 385 21.32 21.87 6.39
N VAL A 386 21.71 21.68 5.13
CA VAL A 386 20.84 21.80 3.94
C VAL A 386 19.51 21.01 4.06
N PRO A 387 19.48 19.74 4.50
CA PRO A 387 18.22 19.01 4.63
C PRO A 387 17.26 19.64 5.65
N TYR A 388 17.76 20.37 6.62
CA TYR A 388 16.94 21.03 7.66
C TYR A 388 16.44 22.40 7.24
N VAL A 389 17.21 23.16 6.51
CA VAL A 389 16.90 24.55 6.14
C VAL A 389 16.12 24.66 4.83
N ARG A 390 16.21 23.66 3.98
CA ARG A 390 15.64 23.67 2.64
C ARG A 390 14.13 23.95 2.61
N ALA A 391 13.32 23.20 3.34
CA ALA A 391 11.86 23.37 3.33
C ALA A 391 11.43 24.71 3.96
N PRO A 392 11.99 25.12 5.12
CA PRO A 392 11.77 26.47 5.65
C PRO A 392 12.16 27.59 4.67
N LEU A 393 13.29 27.46 3.99
CA LEU A 393 13.75 28.44 3.02
C LEU A 393 12.83 28.54 1.81
N HIS A 394 12.40 27.39 1.26
CA HIS A 394 11.40 27.39 0.18
C HIS A 394 10.09 28.09 0.60
N ALA A 395 9.63 27.79 1.83
CA ALA A 395 8.39 28.37 2.33
C ALA A 395 8.55 29.89 2.58
N GLY A 396 9.64 30.31 3.23
CA GLY A 396 9.91 31.71 3.52
C GLY A 396 10.09 32.55 2.26
N VAL A 397 10.94 32.11 1.31
CA VAL A 397 11.15 32.83 0.05
C VAL A 397 9.88 32.85 -0.80
N ALA A 398 9.18 31.74 -0.92
CA ALA A 398 7.92 31.70 -1.65
C ALA A 398 6.87 32.63 -1.03
N ALA A 399 6.75 32.66 0.29
CA ALA A 399 5.86 33.56 1.00
C ALA A 399 6.26 35.04 0.78
N ALA A 400 7.53 35.38 0.91
CA ALA A 400 8.05 36.73 0.70
C ALA A 400 7.81 37.25 -0.72
N VAL A 401 7.79 36.35 -1.73
CA VAL A 401 7.47 36.71 -3.12
C VAL A 401 5.95 36.79 -3.36
N VAL A 402 5.20 35.87 -2.74
CA VAL A 402 3.73 35.81 -2.97
C VAL A 402 2.99 36.95 -2.29
N CYS A 403 3.40 37.35 -1.08
CA CYS A 403 2.69 38.39 -0.33
C CYS A 403 2.52 39.70 -1.12
N PRO A 404 3.58 40.36 -1.64
CA PRO A 404 3.41 41.59 -2.38
C PRO A 404 2.62 41.40 -3.69
N ILE A 405 2.71 40.25 -4.35
CA ILE A 405 1.94 39.97 -5.58
C ILE A 405 0.46 39.78 -5.23
N ALA A 406 0.13 39.02 -4.23
CA ALA A 406 -1.23 38.78 -3.79
C ALA A 406 -1.86 40.06 -3.20
N GLU A 407 -1.09 40.90 -2.49
CA GLU A 407 -1.50 42.20 -1.98
C GLU A 407 -1.82 43.18 -3.10
N ALA A 408 -1.11 43.11 -4.22
CA ALA A 408 -1.40 43.93 -5.41
C ALA A 408 -2.70 43.50 -6.11
N VAL A 409 -3.12 42.23 -5.94
CA VAL A 409 -4.39 41.70 -6.50
C VAL A 409 -5.56 41.99 -5.57
N ASP A 410 -5.45 41.63 -4.30
CA ASP A 410 -6.45 41.91 -3.26
C ASP A 410 -5.76 42.24 -1.93
N PRO A 411 -5.67 43.53 -1.55
CA PRO A 411 -5.02 43.94 -0.32
C PRO A 411 -5.69 43.37 0.95
N GLN A 412 -6.97 43.03 0.89
CA GLN A 412 -7.73 42.53 2.05
C GLN A 412 -7.56 41.03 2.23
N ARG A 413 -7.19 40.27 1.16
CA ARG A 413 -7.22 38.80 1.16
C ARG A 413 -5.94 38.16 0.66
N PHE A 414 -4.81 38.86 0.65
CA PHE A 414 -3.49 38.35 0.22
C PHE A 414 -3.07 37.02 0.86
N TYR A 415 -3.60 36.71 2.05
CA TYR A 415 -3.33 35.48 2.78
C TYR A 415 -3.70 34.21 2.02
N TRP A 416 -4.58 34.26 1.03
CA TRP A 416 -4.87 33.10 0.18
C TRP A 416 -3.67 32.64 -0.64
N GLY A 417 -2.80 33.55 -1.01
CA GLY A 417 -1.52 33.23 -1.62
C GLY A 417 -0.63 32.40 -0.69
N LEU A 418 -0.55 32.79 0.59
CA LEU A 418 0.21 32.07 1.62
C LEU A 418 -0.34 30.66 1.88
N VAL A 419 -1.66 30.52 1.96
CA VAL A 419 -2.32 29.21 2.03
C VAL A 419 -1.97 28.35 0.81
N GLY A 420 -1.89 28.96 -0.37
CA GLY A 420 -1.41 28.31 -1.59
C GLY A 420 0.02 27.77 -1.46
N VAL A 421 0.94 28.59 -0.94
CA VAL A 421 2.33 28.19 -0.66
C VAL A 421 2.38 27.04 0.35
N MET A 422 1.75 27.20 1.51
CA MET A 422 1.73 26.21 2.58
C MET A 422 1.28 24.85 2.06
N ILE A 423 0.13 24.80 1.44
CA ILE A 423 -0.45 23.53 0.98
C ILE A 423 0.39 22.90 -0.12
N THR A 424 1.01 23.68 -0.99
CA THR A 424 1.84 23.17 -2.10
C THR A 424 3.11 22.49 -1.59
N LEU A 425 3.76 23.11 -0.64
CA LEU A 425 5.02 22.62 -0.10
C LEU A 425 4.82 21.52 0.96
N PHE A 426 3.69 21.53 1.67
CA PHE A 426 3.43 20.57 2.74
C PHE A 426 3.21 19.16 2.18
N GLY A 427 4.02 18.19 2.66
CA GLY A 427 3.92 16.78 2.27
C GLY A 427 4.29 16.48 0.81
N THR A 428 5.03 17.37 0.14
CA THR A 428 5.53 17.16 -1.23
C THR A 428 7.04 17.29 -1.30
N ASN A 429 7.70 16.32 -1.91
CA ASN A 429 9.15 16.29 -2.04
C ASN A 429 9.65 16.58 -3.47
N THR A 430 8.87 16.20 -4.48
CA THR A 430 9.24 16.32 -5.89
C THR A 430 8.38 17.33 -6.62
N THR A 431 8.93 17.92 -7.70
CA THR A 431 8.19 18.85 -8.59
C THR A 431 6.94 18.19 -9.18
N HIS A 432 7.03 16.91 -9.53
CA HIS A 432 5.88 16.18 -10.07
C HIS A 432 4.74 16.00 -9.04
N GLU A 433 5.09 15.66 -7.80
CA GLU A 433 4.08 15.58 -6.71
C GLU A 433 3.38 16.92 -6.50
N ARG A 434 4.13 18.03 -6.55
CA ARG A 434 3.58 19.39 -6.46
C ARG A 434 2.64 19.69 -7.61
N LEU A 435 3.05 19.41 -8.83
CA LEU A 435 2.23 19.64 -10.02
C LEU A 435 0.96 18.78 -10.02
N ARG A 436 1.07 17.51 -9.62
CA ARG A 436 -0.09 16.64 -9.45
C ARG A 436 -1.04 17.15 -8.36
N LYS A 437 -0.50 17.57 -7.22
CA LYS A 437 -1.27 18.13 -6.11
C LYS A 437 -1.95 19.43 -6.54
N PHE A 438 -1.27 20.26 -7.34
CA PHE A 438 -1.84 21.43 -7.96
C PHE A 438 -3.04 21.07 -8.86
N GLY A 439 -2.89 20.15 -9.80
CA GLY A 439 -3.99 19.72 -10.68
C GLY A 439 -5.21 19.24 -9.88
N HIS A 440 -4.98 18.39 -8.85
CA HIS A 440 -6.04 17.94 -7.94
C HIS A 440 -6.68 19.10 -7.18
N ARG A 441 -5.90 20.13 -6.78
CA ARG A 441 -6.39 21.29 -6.08
C ARG A 441 -7.25 22.16 -6.99
N MET A 442 -6.77 22.48 -8.20
CA MET A 442 -7.53 23.29 -9.16
C MET A 442 -8.87 22.63 -9.52
N ALA A 443 -8.82 21.33 -9.89
CA ALA A 443 -10.03 20.58 -10.18
C ALA A 443 -11.00 20.53 -8.98
N GLY A 444 -10.46 20.28 -7.77
CA GLY A 444 -11.25 20.25 -6.55
C GLY A 444 -11.85 21.61 -6.20
N THR A 445 -11.11 22.71 -6.43
CA THR A 445 -11.60 24.07 -6.19
C THR A 445 -12.76 24.42 -7.13
N VAL A 446 -12.62 24.14 -8.42
CA VAL A 446 -13.69 24.43 -9.40
C VAL A 446 -14.95 23.62 -9.06
N VAL A 447 -14.81 22.31 -8.85
CA VAL A 447 -15.95 21.44 -8.51
C VAL A 447 -16.57 21.84 -7.16
N GLY A 448 -15.75 22.12 -6.15
CA GLY A 448 -16.20 22.54 -4.83
C GLY A 448 -16.89 23.91 -4.84
N ALA A 449 -16.41 24.85 -5.66
CA ALA A 449 -17.05 26.15 -5.85
C ALA A 449 -18.44 25.99 -6.50
N VAL A 450 -18.54 25.22 -7.58
CA VAL A 450 -19.85 24.96 -8.24
C VAL A 450 -20.84 24.34 -7.27
N ILE A 451 -20.42 23.29 -6.53
CA ILE A 451 -21.27 22.64 -5.54
C ILE A 451 -21.64 23.61 -4.42
N GLY A 452 -20.67 24.37 -3.91
CA GLY A 452 -20.88 25.34 -2.83
C GLY A 452 -21.88 26.45 -3.21
N VAL A 453 -21.73 27.03 -4.42
CA VAL A 453 -22.66 28.07 -4.92
C VAL A 453 -24.07 27.50 -5.16
N LEU A 454 -24.16 26.29 -5.73
CA LEU A 454 -25.45 25.63 -5.94
C LEU A 454 -26.16 25.40 -4.60
N LEU A 455 -25.44 24.89 -3.59
CA LEU A 455 -26.01 24.67 -2.26
C LEU A 455 -26.41 26.00 -1.59
N LEU A 456 -25.61 27.05 -1.72
CA LEU A 456 -25.93 28.39 -1.20
C LEU A 456 -27.20 28.95 -1.82
N ARG A 457 -27.37 28.81 -3.15
CA ARG A 457 -28.59 29.21 -3.86
C ARG A 457 -29.82 28.41 -3.46
N LEU A 458 -29.66 27.11 -3.16
CA LEU A 458 -30.74 26.23 -2.73
C LEU A 458 -31.18 26.51 -1.28
N ILE A 459 -30.25 26.80 -0.41
CA ILE A 459 -30.49 26.98 1.03
C ILE A 459 -30.94 28.42 1.32
N GLY A 460 -30.39 29.39 0.59
CA GLY A 460 -30.58 30.83 0.85
C GLY A 460 -29.68 31.29 2.00
N HIS A 461 -29.65 32.62 2.18
CA HIS A 461 -28.78 33.26 3.19
C HIS A 461 -29.39 33.22 4.60
N ASP A 462 -30.71 33.01 4.74
CA ASP A 462 -31.41 33.13 6.02
C ASP A 462 -31.37 31.85 6.89
N HIS A 463 -30.89 30.73 6.34
CA HIS A 463 -30.94 29.43 6.98
C HIS A 463 -29.59 28.99 7.57
N ILE A 464 -29.12 29.65 8.64
CA ILE A 464 -27.82 29.42 9.28
C ILE A 464 -27.58 27.95 9.67
N TYR A 465 -28.60 27.24 10.14
CA TYR A 465 -28.43 25.84 10.56
C TYR A 465 -28.10 24.90 9.39
N TRP A 466 -28.75 25.09 8.24
CA TRP A 466 -28.46 24.31 7.05
C TRP A 466 -27.07 24.67 6.47
N THR A 467 -26.68 25.93 6.51
CA THR A 467 -25.34 26.37 6.12
C THR A 467 -24.25 25.74 6.98
N LEU A 468 -24.44 25.74 8.30
CA LEU A 468 -23.52 25.05 9.24
C LEU A 468 -23.49 23.53 8.98
N ALA A 469 -24.63 22.92 8.71
CA ALA A 469 -24.68 21.50 8.34
C ALA A 469 -23.87 21.19 7.08
N VAL A 470 -23.99 22.03 6.04
CA VAL A 470 -23.18 21.84 4.81
C VAL A 470 -21.68 22.03 5.09
N ILE A 471 -21.28 22.99 5.93
CA ILE A 471 -19.88 23.17 6.33
C ILE A 471 -19.35 21.90 6.99
N VAL A 472 -20.07 21.39 7.98
CA VAL A 472 -19.66 20.20 8.75
C VAL A 472 -19.62 18.95 7.85
N LEU A 473 -20.66 18.73 7.06
CA LEU A 473 -20.74 17.58 6.14
C LEU A 473 -19.69 17.68 5.04
N GLY A 474 -19.45 18.88 4.48
CA GLY A 474 -18.42 19.11 3.47
C GLY A 474 -17.02 18.78 4.00
N LEU A 475 -16.66 19.26 5.17
CA LEU A 475 -15.37 18.94 5.81
C LEU A 475 -15.25 17.45 6.17
N SER A 476 -16.34 16.84 6.64
CA SER A 476 -16.36 15.40 6.99
C SER A 476 -16.22 14.52 5.75
N PHE A 477 -16.91 14.86 4.67
CA PHE A 477 -16.77 14.21 3.36
C PHE A 477 -15.35 14.40 2.81
N GLY A 478 -14.80 15.59 2.92
CA GLY A 478 -13.43 15.89 2.53
C GLY A 478 -12.43 15.03 3.30
N ALA A 479 -12.57 14.91 4.61
CA ALA A 479 -11.74 14.09 5.47
C ALA A 479 -11.81 12.61 5.10
N TRP A 480 -13.00 12.08 4.85
CA TRP A 480 -13.21 10.74 4.33
C TRP A 480 -12.54 10.53 2.98
N GLY A 481 -12.70 11.48 2.07
CA GLY A 481 -12.23 11.39 0.69
C GLY A 481 -10.73 11.66 0.53
N MET A 482 -10.09 12.37 1.44
CA MET A 482 -8.70 12.81 1.35
C MET A 482 -7.72 11.65 1.09
N GLN A 483 -8.02 10.48 1.64
CA GLN A 483 -7.19 9.29 1.45
C GLN A 483 -7.32 8.67 0.06
N ARG A 484 -8.44 8.88 -0.62
CA ARG A 484 -8.67 8.37 -1.99
C ARG A 484 -8.10 9.32 -3.03
N ALA A 485 -8.43 10.59 -2.92
CA ALA A 485 -7.93 11.64 -3.79
C ALA A 485 -7.92 12.97 -3.04
N TYR A 486 -6.79 13.66 -3.06
CA TYR A 486 -6.68 14.99 -2.46
C TYR A 486 -7.73 16.00 -3.00
N ALA A 487 -8.16 15.81 -4.26
CA ALA A 487 -9.23 16.64 -4.85
C ALA A 487 -10.54 16.58 -4.05
N LEU A 488 -10.91 15.42 -3.48
CA LEU A 488 -12.15 15.27 -2.69
C LEU A 488 -12.09 16.08 -1.39
N TRP A 489 -10.91 16.17 -0.77
CA TRP A 489 -10.69 17.06 0.36
C TRP A 489 -10.92 18.50 -0.03
N VAL A 490 -10.37 18.92 -1.17
CA VAL A 490 -10.50 20.29 -1.66
C VAL A 490 -11.95 20.61 -2.01
N VAL A 491 -12.69 19.69 -2.62
CA VAL A 491 -14.13 19.86 -2.89
C VAL A 491 -14.89 20.15 -1.60
N GLY A 492 -14.71 19.32 -0.57
CA GLY A 492 -15.39 19.52 0.71
C GLY A 492 -15.01 20.83 1.40
N LEU A 493 -13.71 21.14 1.40
CA LEU A 493 -13.19 22.38 2.00
C LEU A 493 -13.72 23.62 1.27
N VAL A 494 -13.71 23.64 -0.06
CA VAL A 494 -14.15 24.82 -0.84
C VAL A 494 -15.66 25.00 -0.73
N ALA A 495 -16.44 23.92 -0.79
CA ALA A 495 -17.87 23.98 -0.56
C ALA A 495 -18.19 24.58 0.82
N ALA A 496 -17.48 24.13 1.87
CA ALA A 496 -17.63 24.70 3.22
C ALA A 496 -17.26 26.19 3.28
N LEU A 497 -16.20 26.59 2.58
CA LEU A 497 -15.78 28.00 2.57
C LEU A 497 -16.75 28.91 1.81
N VAL A 498 -17.35 28.43 0.71
CA VAL A 498 -18.40 29.18 -0.01
C VAL A 498 -19.60 29.44 0.92
N GLN A 499 -19.99 28.45 1.70
CA GLN A 499 -21.06 28.62 2.70
C GLN A 499 -20.69 29.65 3.78
N MET A 500 -19.43 29.59 4.24
CA MET A 500 -18.94 30.57 5.23
C MET A 500 -18.96 32.01 4.66
N TYR A 501 -18.57 32.18 3.39
CA TYR A 501 -18.67 33.49 2.75
C TYR A 501 -20.11 33.96 2.57
N GLY A 502 -21.05 33.08 2.27
CA GLY A 502 -22.46 33.40 2.22
C GLY A 502 -23.01 33.94 3.53
N LEU A 503 -22.44 33.49 4.66
CA LEU A 503 -22.80 34.03 6.00
C LEU A 503 -22.13 35.39 6.31
N THR A 504 -20.92 35.67 5.74
CA THR A 504 -20.14 36.86 6.11
C THR A 504 -20.37 38.04 5.18
N THR A 505 -20.65 37.77 3.93
CA THR A 505 -20.84 38.79 2.87
C THR A 505 -22.06 38.45 2.00
N PRO A 506 -23.28 38.58 2.53
CA PRO A 506 -24.48 38.17 1.79
C PRO A 506 -24.70 38.99 0.49
N ASP A 507 -24.26 40.24 0.44
CA ASP A 507 -24.40 41.17 -0.70
C ASP A 507 -23.18 41.12 -1.64
N GLY A 508 -22.17 40.29 -1.38
CA GLY A 508 -20.93 40.19 -2.14
C GLY A 508 -21.10 39.43 -3.48
N ASP A 509 -20.44 39.91 -4.55
CA ASP A 509 -20.36 39.09 -5.79
C ASP A 509 -19.51 37.82 -5.54
N MET A 510 -20.19 36.73 -5.29
CA MET A 510 -19.60 35.44 -5.00
C MET A 510 -18.70 34.95 -6.14
N ASN A 511 -19.02 35.26 -7.38
CA ASN A 511 -18.22 34.84 -8.53
C ASN A 511 -16.89 35.58 -8.57
N HIS A 512 -16.89 36.87 -8.24
CA HIS A 512 -15.68 37.67 -8.13
C HIS A 512 -14.77 37.15 -7.01
N LEU A 513 -15.32 36.94 -5.83
CA LEU A 513 -14.61 36.39 -4.66
C LEU A 513 -13.96 35.02 -4.94
N LEU A 514 -14.67 34.13 -5.65
CA LEU A 514 -14.15 32.83 -6.02
C LEU A 514 -13.06 32.94 -7.10
N GLY A 515 -13.21 33.87 -8.01
CA GLY A 515 -12.22 34.17 -9.06
C GLY A 515 -10.90 34.66 -8.46
N GLU A 516 -10.94 35.66 -7.59
CA GLU A 516 -9.77 36.20 -6.87
C GLU A 516 -9.06 35.11 -6.06
N ARG A 517 -9.82 34.32 -5.32
CA ARG A 517 -9.28 33.21 -4.57
C ARG A 517 -8.60 32.15 -5.42
N LEU A 518 -9.17 31.85 -6.60
CA LEU A 518 -8.58 30.91 -7.55
C LEU A 518 -7.26 31.47 -8.07
N LEU A 519 -7.23 32.77 -8.37
CA LEU A 519 -6.05 33.47 -8.84
C LEU A 519 -4.95 33.49 -7.77
N ASP A 520 -5.24 33.91 -6.54
CA ASP A 520 -4.27 33.98 -5.43
C ASP A 520 -3.69 32.61 -5.08
N ASN A 521 -4.55 31.60 -4.98
CA ASN A 521 -4.06 30.23 -4.79
C ASN A 521 -3.20 29.78 -5.98
N GLY A 522 -3.57 30.14 -7.21
CA GLY A 522 -2.79 29.85 -8.41
C GLY A 522 -1.40 30.48 -8.36
N ILE A 523 -1.33 31.76 -8.01
CA ILE A 523 -0.08 32.52 -7.80
C ILE A 523 0.76 31.85 -6.71
N GLY A 524 0.16 31.57 -5.55
CA GLY A 524 0.87 30.89 -4.44
C GLY A 524 1.46 29.55 -4.84
N VAL A 525 0.74 28.73 -5.59
CA VAL A 525 1.22 27.42 -6.07
C VAL A 525 2.32 27.57 -7.12
N LEU A 526 2.17 28.49 -8.08
CA LEU A 526 3.17 28.74 -9.13
C LEU A 526 4.49 29.23 -8.52
N VAL A 527 4.43 30.23 -7.66
CA VAL A 527 5.61 30.77 -6.99
C VAL A 527 6.26 29.72 -6.09
N ALA A 528 5.50 28.98 -5.28
CA ALA A 528 6.03 27.91 -4.43
C ALA A 528 6.71 26.80 -5.26
N THR A 529 6.14 26.45 -6.40
CA THR A 529 6.71 25.45 -7.31
C THR A 529 7.99 25.97 -7.96
N ALA A 530 8.00 27.23 -8.40
CA ALA A 530 9.17 27.89 -8.99
C ALA A 530 10.32 28.00 -7.96
N CYS A 531 10.03 28.52 -6.77
CA CYS A 531 11.02 28.59 -5.67
C CYS A 531 11.61 27.21 -5.35
N ALA A 532 10.77 26.20 -5.27
CA ALA A 532 11.25 24.85 -4.98
C ALA A 532 11.98 24.17 -6.16
N ALA A 533 11.79 24.66 -7.39
CA ALA A 533 12.54 24.20 -8.55
C ALA A 533 13.89 24.94 -8.72
N LEU A 534 13.97 26.18 -8.25
CA LEU A 534 15.16 27.03 -8.40
C LEU A 534 16.09 26.95 -7.18
N ILE A 535 15.52 26.91 -5.97
CA ILE A 535 16.27 26.90 -4.71
C ILE A 535 16.50 25.45 -4.28
N PHE A 536 17.73 24.94 -4.41
CA PHE A 536 18.08 23.55 -4.08
C PHE A 536 17.14 22.50 -4.70
N PRO A 537 17.05 22.40 -6.03
CA PRO A 537 16.11 21.47 -6.68
C PRO A 537 16.40 20.03 -6.32
N LEU A 538 15.34 19.27 -6.01
CA LEU A 538 15.40 17.83 -5.96
C LEU A 538 14.89 17.28 -7.29
N SER A 539 15.82 16.75 -8.07
CA SER A 539 15.40 16.05 -9.28
C SER A 539 14.71 14.73 -8.90
N THR A 540 13.65 14.39 -9.62
CA THR A 540 12.98 13.08 -9.45
C THR A 540 13.97 11.93 -9.61
N ARG A 541 14.99 12.10 -10.47
CA ARG A 541 16.05 11.09 -10.67
C ARG A 541 16.89 10.87 -9.42
N THR A 542 17.22 11.94 -8.69
CA THR A 542 17.96 11.84 -7.42
C THR A 542 17.15 11.10 -6.37
N VAL A 543 15.87 11.44 -6.22
CA VAL A 543 14.98 10.80 -5.25
C VAL A 543 14.76 9.32 -5.58
N VAL A 544 14.60 8.97 -6.86
CA VAL A 544 14.53 7.57 -7.29
C VAL A 544 15.83 6.83 -7.01
N ARG A 545 16.99 7.43 -7.30
CA ARG A 545 18.30 6.83 -7.02
C ARG A 545 18.49 6.53 -5.54
N GLU A 546 18.10 7.45 -4.67
CA GLU A 546 18.17 7.26 -3.23
C GLU A 546 17.19 6.19 -2.73
N ALA A 547 16.00 6.08 -3.34
CA ALA A 547 15.07 5.00 -3.04
C ALA A 547 15.60 3.63 -3.50
N GLU A 548 16.30 3.58 -4.65
CA GLU A 548 17.01 2.39 -5.12
C GLU A 548 18.15 1.99 -4.17
N HIS A 549 18.94 2.96 -3.70
CA HIS A 549 19.95 2.77 -2.67
C HIS A 549 19.33 2.17 -1.40
N GLY A 550 18.22 2.73 -0.92
CA GLY A 550 17.51 2.19 0.24
C GLY A 550 16.98 0.76 0.04
N TYR A 551 16.57 0.42 -1.16
CA TYR A 551 16.17 -0.95 -1.51
C TYR A 551 17.37 -1.91 -1.44
N VAL A 552 18.50 -1.55 -2.03
CA VAL A 552 19.73 -2.37 -2.00
C VAL A 552 20.21 -2.59 -0.57
N GLN A 553 20.17 -1.56 0.27
CA GLN A 553 20.52 -1.68 1.70
C GLN A 553 19.56 -2.63 2.45
N ALA A 554 18.25 -2.59 2.14
CA ALA A 554 17.30 -3.51 2.76
C ALA A 554 17.59 -4.98 2.37
N VAL A 555 17.92 -5.24 1.09
CA VAL A 555 18.34 -6.57 0.63
C VAL A 555 19.64 -6.99 1.29
N GLN A 556 20.62 -6.10 1.39
CA GLN A 556 21.90 -6.40 2.05
C GLN A 556 21.70 -6.77 3.53
N LYS A 557 20.83 -6.05 4.24
CA LYS A 557 20.48 -6.37 5.62
C LYS A 557 19.81 -7.74 5.74
N LEU A 558 18.91 -8.10 4.82
CA LEU A 558 18.30 -9.43 4.79
C LEU A 558 19.37 -10.50 4.62
N LEU A 559 20.27 -10.37 3.64
CA LEU A 559 21.34 -11.37 3.40
C LEU A 559 22.28 -11.50 4.58
N THR A 560 22.63 -10.42 5.25
CA THR A 560 23.43 -10.45 6.48
C THR A 560 22.72 -11.26 7.58
N GLN A 561 21.41 -11.13 7.71
CA GLN A 561 20.64 -11.91 8.68
C GLN A 561 20.51 -13.39 8.27
N VAL A 562 20.39 -13.69 6.98
CA VAL A 562 20.39 -15.07 6.47
C VAL A 562 21.75 -15.74 6.78
N ALA A 563 22.86 -15.05 6.52
CA ALA A 563 24.19 -15.54 6.85
C ALA A 563 24.32 -15.82 8.36
N ALA A 564 23.93 -14.86 9.21
CA ALA A 564 23.97 -14.99 10.66
C ALA A 564 23.11 -16.18 11.17
N ARG A 565 21.97 -16.46 10.54
CA ARG A 565 21.10 -17.60 10.88
C ARG A 565 21.75 -18.95 10.54
N TRP A 566 22.44 -19.02 9.40
CA TRP A 566 23.12 -20.23 8.95
C TRP A 566 24.43 -20.49 9.70
N GLU A 567 25.13 -19.42 10.12
CA GLU A 567 26.34 -19.55 10.95
C GLU A 567 26.01 -19.95 12.39
N ARG A 568 24.92 -19.44 12.94
CA ARG A 568 24.47 -19.68 14.32
C ARG A 568 22.97 -19.96 14.34
N PRO A 569 22.55 -21.20 14.40
CA PRO A 569 21.15 -21.59 14.45
C PRO A 569 20.35 -20.92 15.58
N ASP A 570 20.98 -20.66 16.72
CA ASP A 570 20.36 -20.01 17.89
C ASP A 570 20.33 -18.46 17.78
N SER A 571 20.82 -17.88 16.66
CA SER A 571 20.88 -16.44 16.50
C SER A 571 19.48 -15.82 16.45
N PRO A 572 19.19 -14.78 17.27
CA PRO A 572 17.89 -14.13 17.32
C PRO A 572 17.69 -13.20 16.11
N VAL A 573 17.60 -13.75 14.91
CA VAL A 573 17.39 -13.00 13.67
C VAL A 573 15.93 -12.96 13.24
N ARG A 574 15.51 -11.87 12.58
CA ARG A 574 14.16 -11.65 12.08
C ARG A 574 14.13 -11.67 10.56
N LEU A 575 14.26 -12.83 9.96
CA LEU A 575 14.34 -12.97 8.50
C LEU A 575 13.10 -12.43 7.80
N ARG A 576 11.91 -12.77 8.30
CA ARG A 576 10.64 -12.30 7.71
C ARG A 576 10.46 -10.80 7.87
N GLY A 577 10.84 -10.24 9.02
CA GLY A 577 10.84 -8.79 9.24
C GLY A 577 11.81 -8.05 8.31
N ALA A 578 12.99 -8.62 8.06
CA ALA A 578 13.95 -8.07 7.09
C ALA A 578 13.41 -8.15 5.64
N ALA A 579 12.78 -9.24 5.26
CA ALA A 579 12.12 -9.38 3.96
C ALA A 579 10.95 -8.39 3.81
N ARG A 580 10.19 -8.14 4.88
CA ARG A 580 9.16 -7.11 4.89
C ARG A 580 9.75 -5.71 4.70
N ALA A 581 10.92 -5.43 5.23
CA ALA A 581 11.63 -4.16 4.98
C ALA A 581 12.01 -4.00 3.50
N VAL A 582 12.37 -5.09 2.80
CA VAL A 582 12.59 -5.08 1.34
C VAL A 582 11.30 -4.76 0.59
N ASP A 583 10.16 -5.37 0.97
CA ASP A 583 8.84 -5.05 0.40
C ASP A 583 8.49 -3.58 0.53
N VAL A 584 8.70 -3.01 1.71
CA VAL A 584 8.43 -1.60 1.98
C VAL A 584 9.33 -0.69 1.16
N ALA A 585 10.63 -1.01 1.07
CA ALA A 585 11.56 -0.25 0.26
C ALA A 585 11.17 -0.28 -1.23
N LEU A 586 10.72 -1.44 -1.73
CA LEU A 586 10.19 -1.57 -3.09
C LEU A 586 8.92 -0.72 -3.30
N PHE A 587 7.99 -0.74 -2.34
CA PHE A 587 6.79 0.09 -2.40
C PHE A 587 7.12 1.58 -2.45
N GLN A 588 8.03 2.05 -1.59
CA GLN A 588 8.51 3.44 -1.59
C GLN A 588 9.15 3.81 -2.92
N LEU A 589 10.00 2.93 -3.47
CA LEU A 589 10.61 3.12 -4.78
C LEU A 589 9.56 3.18 -5.90
N ALA A 590 8.54 2.33 -5.87
CA ALA A 590 7.45 2.33 -6.84
C ALA A 590 6.64 3.63 -6.80
N GLU A 591 6.35 4.17 -5.60
CA GLU A 591 5.66 5.45 -5.45
C GLU A 591 6.46 6.61 -6.05
N VAL A 592 7.76 6.66 -5.76
CA VAL A 592 8.65 7.74 -6.24
C VAL A 592 8.92 7.63 -7.74
N SER A 593 8.95 6.42 -8.30
CA SER A 593 9.20 6.19 -9.74
C SER A 593 7.95 6.34 -10.62
N ARG A 594 6.75 6.37 -10.05
CA ARG A 594 5.48 6.55 -10.81
C ARG A 594 5.50 7.69 -11.85
N PRO A 595 6.07 8.87 -11.56
CA PRO A 595 6.14 9.94 -12.54
C PRO A 595 6.96 9.59 -13.77
N LEU A 596 8.08 8.90 -13.59
CA LEU A 596 8.98 8.50 -14.69
C LEU A 596 8.38 7.40 -15.56
N VAL A 597 7.51 6.58 -14.96
CA VAL A 597 6.82 5.46 -15.61
C VAL A 597 5.62 5.93 -16.44
N ARG A 598 4.97 7.05 -16.06
CA ARG A 598 3.73 7.54 -16.67
C ARG A 598 3.89 8.72 -17.63
N MET A 599 5.10 9.16 -17.94
CA MET A 599 5.30 10.28 -18.87
C MET A 599 4.82 9.89 -20.29
N PRO A 600 3.77 10.56 -20.83
CA PRO A 600 3.22 10.26 -22.16
C PRO A 600 4.05 10.82 -23.31
N LEU A 601 5.04 11.67 -23.06
CA LEU A 601 5.80 12.39 -24.09
C LEU A 601 7.07 11.63 -24.51
N GLY A 602 6.95 10.88 -25.59
CA GLY A 602 8.01 10.69 -26.61
C GLY A 602 9.25 9.87 -26.28
N VAL A 603 9.65 9.73 -25.04
CA VAL A 603 10.80 8.91 -24.65
C VAL A 603 10.28 7.57 -24.11
N ARG A 604 9.89 6.69 -25.02
CA ARG A 604 9.61 5.27 -24.74
C ARG A 604 10.91 4.54 -24.37
N GLY A 605 11.52 4.92 -23.25
CA GLY A 605 12.55 4.12 -22.63
C GLY A 605 11.87 2.94 -21.92
N ARG A 606 12.03 1.72 -22.43
CA ARG A 606 11.62 0.46 -21.77
C ARG A 606 12.29 0.31 -20.39
N GLY A 607 13.30 1.12 -20.09
CA GLY A 607 14.17 1.04 -18.92
C GLY A 607 13.48 1.10 -17.55
N PRO A 608 12.62 2.09 -17.21
CA PRO A 608 12.06 2.19 -15.87
C PRO A 608 11.08 1.06 -15.52
N HIS A 609 10.25 0.65 -16.47
CA HIS A 609 9.31 -0.46 -16.27
C HIS A 609 10.04 -1.78 -16.07
N HIS A 610 11.04 -2.05 -16.88
CA HIS A 610 11.81 -3.27 -16.80
C HIS A 610 12.62 -3.36 -15.51
N ARG A 611 13.24 -2.25 -15.09
CA ARG A 611 13.93 -2.18 -13.79
C ARG A 611 12.99 -2.49 -12.61
N MET A 612 11.79 -1.92 -12.62
CA MET A 612 10.80 -2.22 -11.60
C MET A 612 10.35 -3.69 -11.65
N ALA A 613 10.24 -4.29 -12.82
CA ALA A 613 9.93 -5.72 -12.95
C ALA A 613 11.03 -6.59 -12.33
N LEU A 614 12.30 -6.30 -12.62
CA LEU A 614 13.44 -7.02 -12.03
C LEU A 614 13.48 -6.90 -10.50
N LEU A 615 13.26 -5.70 -9.95
CA LEU A 615 13.22 -5.50 -8.50
C LEU A 615 12.00 -6.18 -7.85
N ASN A 616 10.85 -6.24 -8.53
CA ASN A 616 9.70 -7.03 -8.06
C ASN A 616 10.03 -8.53 -8.01
N THR A 617 10.72 -9.04 -9.04
CA THR A 617 11.19 -10.43 -9.08
C THR A 617 12.20 -10.70 -7.97
N ALA A 618 13.20 -9.84 -7.81
CA ALA A 618 14.18 -9.93 -6.73
C ALA A 618 13.52 -9.92 -5.34
N THR A 619 12.51 -9.07 -5.13
CA THR A 619 11.76 -9.03 -3.86
C THR A 619 10.97 -10.32 -3.62
N ALA A 620 10.40 -10.92 -4.66
CA ALA A 620 9.71 -12.20 -4.52
C ALA A 620 10.66 -13.31 -4.05
N HIS A 621 11.85 -13.39 -4.66
CA HIS A 621 12.89 -14.33 -4.24
C HIS A 621 13.47 -14.02 -2.87
N ALA A 622 13.65 -12.75 -2.51
CA ALA A 622 14.08 -12.34 -1.17
C ALA A 622 13.09 -12.80 -0.07
N ARG A 623 11.79 -12.75 -0.33
CA ARG A 623 10.75 -13.24 0.58
C ARG A 623 10.75 -14.75 0.71
N ALA A 624 10.85 -15.44 -0.41
CA ALA A 624 10.93 -16.90 -0.43
C ALA A 624 12.20 -17.40 0.29
N LEU A 625 13.33 -16.72 0.05
CA LEU A 625 14.58 -16.97 0.76
C LEU A 625 14.42 -16.80 2.28
N ALA A 626 13.79 -15.71 2.73
CA ALA A 626 13.58 -15.47 4.17
C ALA A 626 12.75 -16.55 4.86
N ALA A 627 11.74 -17.10 4.17
CA ALA A 627 10.92 -18.19 4.69
C ALA A 627 11.67 -19.53 4.68
N ALA A 628 12.41 -19.81 3.60
CA ALA A 628 13.14 -21.07 3.45
C ALA A 628 14.43 -21.13 4.30
N ALA A 629 15.09 -20.00 4.53
CA ALA A 629 16.33 -19.91 5.29
C ALA A 629 16.14 -20.01 6.81
N ASP A 630 14.90 -19.88 7.31
CA ASP A 630 14.58 -19.97 8.73
C ASP A 630 14.47 -21.46 9.18
N VAL A 631 15.59 -22.13 9.16
CA VAL A 631 15.70 -23.56 9.51
C VAL A 631 16.93 -23.76 10.40
N ASP A 632 16.75 -24.56 11.44
CA ASP A 632 17.85 -25.02 12.27
C ASP A 632 18.59 -26.15 11.55
N ILE A 633 19.77 -25.88 11.06
CA ILE A 633 20.61 -26.86 10.35
C ILE A 633 22.00 -26.80 10.93
N ASP A 634 22.45 -27.92 11.42
CA ASP A 634 23.86 -28.14 11.75
C ASP A 634 24.61 -28.40 10.45
N LEU A 635 25.34 -27.39 9.99
CA LEU A 635 26.15 -27.47 8.79
C LEU A 635 27.53 -28.06 9.13
N SER A 636 28.01 -28.94 8.27
CA SER A 636 29.42 -29.33 8.35
C SER A 636 30.32 -28.11 8.10
N PRO A 637 31.53 -28.05 8.71
CA PRO A 637 32.43 -26.92 8.53
C PRO A 637 32.70 -26.55 7.06
N ALA A 638 32.81 -27.55 6.18
CA ALA A 638 33.01 -27.36 4.76
C ALA A 638 31.80 -26.74 4.05
N LEU A 639 30.57 -27.01 4.49
CA LEU A 639 29.35 -26.40 3.95
C LEU A 639 29.17 -25.00 4.50
N SER A 640 29.51 -24.75 5.75
CA SER A 640 29.48 -23.43 6.38
C SER A 640 30.44 -22.46 5.67
N GLU A 641 31.69 -22.89 5.38
CA GLU A 641 32.67 -22.08 4.63
C GLU A 641 32.15 -21.71 3.22
N ARG A 642 31.50 -22.65 2.53
CA ARG A 642 30.89 -22.38 1.21
C ARG A 642 29.75 -21.39 1.28
N ILE A 643 28.87 -21.49 2.27
CA ILE A 643 27.78 -20.52 2.49
C ILE A 643 28.37 -19.14 2.79
N GLN A 644 29.39 -19.06 3.61
CA GLN A 644 30.06 -17.81 3.91
C GLN A 644 30.65 -17.18 2.63
N LEU A 645 31.32 -17.95 1.79
CA LEU A 645 31.85 -17.47 0.51
C LEU A 645 30.74 -16.95 -0.42
N ILE A 646 29.61 -17.66 -0.52
CA ILE A 646 28.44 -17.24 -1.32
C ILE A 646 27.89 -15.91 -0.79
N THR A 647 27.66 -15.82 0.52
CA THR A 647 27.08 -14.61 1.14
C THR A 647 28.02 -13.42 1.10
N GLU A 648 29.32 -13.60 1.27
CA GLU A 648 30.35 -12.56 1.13
C GLU A 648 30.44 -12.04 -0.30
N THR A 649 30.46 -12.96 -1.30
CA THR A 649 30.51 -12.59 -2.73
C THR A 649 29.29 -11.77 -3.12
N LEU A 650 28.08 -12.21 -2.74
CA LEU A 650 26.83 -11.49 -3.06
C LEU A 650 26.76 -10.15 -2.31
N THR A 651 27.15 -10.12 -1.05
CA THR A 651 27.21 -8.89 -0.25
C THR A 651 28.24 -7.91 -0.83
N GLY A 652 29.37 -8.42 -1.32
CA GLY A 652 30.38 -7.64 -2.04
C GLY A 652 29.80 -6.99 -3.30
N SER A 653 29.11 -7.76 -4.12
CA SER A 653 28.43 -7.28 -5.35
C SER A 653 27.37 -6.23 -5.03
N LEU A 654 26.60 -6.42 -3.96
CA LEU A 654 25.61 -5.43 -3.48
C LEU A 654 26.27 -4.13 -3.02
N ARG A 655 27.43 -4.18 -2.35
CA ARG A 655 28.16 -2.97 -1.96
C ARG A 655 28.65 -2.20 -3.18
N VAL A 656 29.11 -2.89 -4.22
CA VAL A 656 29.52 -2.25 -5.48
C VAL A 656 28.31 -1.56 -6.13
N LEU A 657 27.16 -2.23 -6.19
CA LEU A 657 25.92 -1.64 -6.71
C LEU A 657 25.47 -0.43 -5.86
N ASP A 658 25.52 -0.55 -4.55
CA ASP A 658 25.18 0.51 -3.60
C ASP A 658 26.06 1.76 -3.80
N HIS A 659 27.37 1.55 -3.90
CA HIS A 659 28.34 2.63 -4.18
C HIS A 659 28.11 3.27 -5.56
N HIS A 660 27.80 2.46 -6.57
CA HIS A 660 27.45 2.96 -7.91
C HIS A 660 26.18 3.82 -7.89
N LEU A 661 25.16 3.41 -7.16
CA LEU A 661 23.91 4.17 -7.00
C LEU A 661 24.13 5.46 -6.23
N ALA A 662 25.02 5.47 -5.23
CA ALA A 662 25.33 6.66 -4.46
C ALA A 662 26.13 7.69 -5.26
N ASN A 663 27.19 7.28 -5.96
CA ASN A 663 28.18 8.17 -6.55
C ASN A 663 28.02 8.38 -8.07
N GLY A 664 27.23 7.56 -8.75
CA GLY A 664 27.01 7.65 -10.20
C GLY A 664 28.22 7.24 -11.06
N THR A 665 29.21 6.58 -10.46
CA THR A 665 30.41 6.11 -11.16
C THR A 665 30.14 4.77 -11.84
N ALA A 666 30.46 4.67 -13.14
CA ALA A 666 30.20 3.46 -13.93
C ALA A 666 31.24 2.33 -13.72
N GLN A 667 32.07 2.40 -12.68
CA GLN A 667 33.12 1.42 -12.41
C GLN A 667 32.70 0.45 -11.33
N GLY A 668 32.56 -0.80 -11.70
CA GLY A 668 32.28 -1.90 -10.78
C GLY A 668 31.84 -3.16 -11.50
N GLU A 669 32.06 -4.30 -10.85
CA GLU A 669 31.78 -5.61 -11.35
C GLU A 669 30.80 -6.33 -10.41
N TRP A 670 29.71 -6.86 -10.97
CA TRP A 670 28.80 -7.76 -10.25
C TRP A 670 29.30 -9.18 -10.44
N ARG A 671 29.67 -9.84 -9.37
CA ARG A 671 30.10 -11.22 -9.38
C ARG A 671 28.94 -12.14 -9.03
N ARG A 672 28.57 -12.99 -10.00
CA ARG A 672 27.47 -13.95 -9.86
C ARG A 672 27.86 -15.07 -8.89
N VAL A 673 26.92 -15.43 -8.02
CA VAL A 673 27.08 -16.55 -7.08
C VAL A 673 26.52 -17.89 -7.60
N GLY A 674 25.83 -17.88 -8.73
CA GLY A 674 25.19 -19.06 -9.29
C GLY A 674 26.10 -20.31 -9.44
N PRO A 675 27.36 -20.20 -9.88
CA PRO A 675 28.30 -21.34 -9.92
C PRO A 675 28.54 -21.94 -8.51
N LEU A 676 28.79 -21.07 -7.51
CA LEU A 676 29.03 -21.51 -6.12
C LEU A 676 27.79 -22.19 -5.51
N VAL A 677 26.60 -21.66 -5.79
CA VAL A 677 25.33 -22.26 -5.35
C VAL A 677 25.12 -23.64 -5.96
N ARG A 678 25.39 -23.84 -7.25
CA ARG A 678 25.28 -25.15 -7.92
C ARG A 678 26.28 -26.17 -7.34
N GLU A 679 27.51 -25.77 -7.08
CA GLU A 679 28.50 -26.62 -6.42
C GLU A 679 28.00 -27.06 -5.03
N MET A 680 27.43 -26.15 -4.26
CA MET A 680 26.86 -26.45 -2.96
C MET A 680 25.65 -27.37 -3.06
N GLN A 681 24.73 -27.12 -3.99
CA GLN A 681 23.56 -27.99 -4.23
C GLN A 681 23.99 -29.41 -4.62
N THR A 682 25.05 -29.54 -5.41
CA THR A 682 25.61 -30.85 -5.80
C THR A 682 26.22 -31.56 -4.61
N ALA A 683 26.92 -30.83 -3.74
CA ALA A 683 27.50 -31.39 -2.52
C ALA A 683 26.44 -31.85 -1.49
N LEU A 684 25.28 -31.17 -1.48
CA LEU A 684 24.16 -31.50 -0.59
C LEU A 684 23.33 -32.71 -1.07
N ARG A 685 23.29 -33.02 -2.37
CA ARG A 685 22.45 -34.10 -2.94
C ARG A 685 22.60 -35.44 -2.23
N PRO A 686 23.81 -35.95 -1.89
CA PRO A 686 23.97 -37.21 -1.20
C PRO A 686 23.44 -37.21 0.26
N ALA A 687 23.51 -36.05 0.94
CA ALA A 687 23.10 -35.87 2.34
C ALA A 687 21.64 -35.40 2.48
N ALA A 688 20.96 -35.07 1.38
CA ALA A 688 19.67 -34.39 1.40
C ALA A 688 18.49 -35.37 1.55
N ARG A 689 18.42 -36.09 2.66
CA ARG A 689 17.22 -36.85 3.06
C ARG A 689 16.58 -36.16 4.28
N GLY A 690 15.40 -35.57 4.08
CA GLY A 690 14.61 -34.96 5.13
C GLY A 690 14.14 -33.52 4.86
N PRO A 691 13.14 -33.06 5.58
CA PRO A 691 12.49 -31.76 5.32
C PRO A 691 13.43 -30.55 5.52
N ARG A 692 14.41 -30.66 6.43
CA ARG A 692 15.39 -29.59 6.69
C ARG A 692 16.33 -29.38 5.50
N ALA A 693 16.85 -30.46 4.93
CA ALA A 693 17.73 -30.40 3.78
C ALA A 693 17.00 -29.89 2.53
N GLN A 694 15.74 -30.27 2.35
CA GLN A 694 14.90 -29.77 1.27
C GLN A 694 14.66 -28.25 1.39
N ARG A 695 14.43 -27.74 2.60
CA ARG A 695 14.31 -26.28 2.85
C ARG A 695 15.62 -25.55 2.53
N LEU A 696 16.78 -26.09 2.90
CA LEU A 696 18.07 -25.51 2.56
C LEU A 696 18.27 -25.46 1.03
N GLN A 697 17.93 -26.54 0.33
CA GLN A 697 17.97 -26.56 -1.15
C GLN A 697 17.06 -25.49 -1.75
N THR A 698 15.86 -25.32 -1.22
CA THR A 698 14.94 -24.25 -1.61
C THR A 698 15.56 -22.88 -1.34
N ALA A 699 16.14 -22.66 -0.17
CA ALA A 699 16.80 -21.39 0.18
C ALA A 699 17.95 -21.07 -0.77
N LEU A 700 18.78 -22.05 -1.12
CA LEU A 700 19.86 -21.87 -2.09
C LEU A 700 19.34 -21.56 -3.50
N HIS A 701 18.25 -22.22 -3.93
CA HIS A 701 17.60 -21.92 -5.20
C HIS A 701 17.08 -20.48 -5.23
N GLU A 702 16.40 -20.05 -4.18
CA GLU A 702 15.88 -18.68 -4.09
C GLU A 702 17.00 -17.63 -4.01
N LEU A 703 18.15 -17.99 -3.43
CA LEU A 703 19.34 -17.15 -3.38
C LEU A 703 19.97 -16.96 -4.79
N ASP A 704 20.07 -18.02 -5.60
CA ASP A 704 20.55 -17.95 -6.99
C ASP A 704 19.59 -17.14 -7.88
N ALA A 705 18.28 -17.34 -7.70
CA ALA A 705 17.26 -16.58 -8.42
C ALA A 705 17.26 -15.09 -8.02
N LEU A 706 17.47 -14.77 -6.74
CA LEU A 706 17.66 -13.41 -6.25
C LEU A 706 18.90 -12.77 -6.89
N ASP A 707 20.05 -13.47 -6.88
CA ASP A 707 21.28 -13.02 -7.52
C ASP A 707 21.08 -12.76 -9.01
N THR A 708 20.35 -13.66 -9.71
CA THR A 708 20.04 -13.52 -11.13
C THR A 708 19.25 -12.24 -11.43
N ALA A 709 18.20 -11.97 -10.65
CA ALA A 709 17.38 -10.79 -10.81
C ALA A 709 18.14 -9.48 -10.51
N LEU A 710 18.97 -9.50 -9.47
CA LEU A 710 19.80 -8.35 -9.08
C LEU A 710 20.96 -8.10 -10.05
N ALA A 711 21.57 -9.17 -10.60
CA ALA A 711 22.60 -9.06 -11.64
C ALA A 711 22.04 -8.41 -12.91
N ALA A 712 20.85 -8.85 -13.37
CA ALA A 712 20.18 -8.23 -14.51
C ALA A 712 19.81 -6.76 -14.25
N TYR A 713 19.45 -6.41 -13.01
CA TYR A 713 19.24 -5.02 -12.63
C TYR A 713 20.54 -4.21 -12.60
N ALA A 714 21.64 -4.78 -12.09
CA ALA A 714 22.97 -4.15 -12.05
C ALA A 714 23.50 -3.89 -13.47
N GLU A 715 23.32 -4.85 -14.40
CA GLU A 715 23.66 -4.69 -15.82
C GLU A 715 22.90 -3.53 -16.45
N GLN A 716 21.62 -3.40 -16.18
CA GLN A 716 20.82 -2.27 -16.65
C GLN A 716 21.23 -0.92 -16.04
N ARG A 717 21.97 -0.96 -14.95
CA ARG A 717 22.58 0.22 -14.35
C ARG A 717 23.97 0.53 -14.89
N GLY A 718 24.53 -0.34 -15.74
CA GLY A 718 25.82 -0.15 -16.39
C GLY A 718 26.99 -0.83 -15.67
N LEU A 719 26.72 -1.72 -14.71
CA LEU A 719 27.76 -2.57 -14.13
C LEU A 719 28.05 -3.77 -15.05
N THR A 720 29.30 -4.20 -15.11
CA THR A 720 29.69 -5.43 -15.77
C THR A 720 29.33 -6.64 -14.92
N VAL A 721 28.70 -7.66 -15.50
CA VAL A 721 28.33 -8.89 -14.79
C VAL A 721 29.30 -9.99 -15.19
N THR A 722 29.99 -10.58 -14.20
CA THR A 722 30.91 -11.69 -14.41
C THR A 722 30.46 -12.94 -13.70
N SER A 723 30.68 -14.10 -14.33
CA SER A 723 30.47 -15.39 -13.67
C SER A 723 31.60 -15.58 -12.67
N GLY A 724 31.27 -15.69 -11.39
CA GLY A 724 32.26 -16.05 -10.36
C GLY A 724 32.96 -17.36 -10.74
N THR A 725 34.29 -17.40 -10.64
CA THR A 725 35.06 -18.62 -10.85
C THR A 725 34.72 -19.61 -9.72
N GLY A 726 34.26 -20.81 -10.08
CA GLY A 726 34.10 -21.93 -9.14
C GLY A 726 35.42 -22.26 -8.44
N LEU A 727 35.34 -22.87 -7.26
CA LEU A 727 36.51 -23.23 -6.42
C LEU A 727 37.56 -24.13 -7.10
N SER A 728 37.32 -24.60 -8.31
CA SER A 728 38.23 -25.50 -9.08
C SER A 728 39.22 -24.79 -9.99
N GLY A 729 39.38 -23.49 -9.92
CA GLY A 729 40.23 -22.70 -10.81
C GLY A 729 41.58 -22.29 -10.20
N ARG A 730 42.57 -23.17 -10.21
CA ARG A 730 43.99 -22.74 -10.18
C ARG A 730 44.25 -21.76 -11.33
N PRO A 731 44.97 -20.67 -11.13
CA PRO A 731 45.29 -19.77 -12.23
C PRO A 731 46.22 -20.48 -13.23
N GLN A 732 45.72 -20.78 -14.40
CA GLN A 732 46.55 -21.07 -15.53
C GLN A 732 47.10 -19.74 -16.09
N SER A 733 48.36 -19.48 -15.77
CA SER A 733 49.19 -18.55 -16.48
C SER A 733 49.43 -19.04 -17.92
N GLY A 734 49.16 -18.23 -18.91
CA GLY A 734 49.79 -18.48 -20.17
C GLY A 734 49.05 -17.98 -21.41
N ALA A 735 49.63 -16.97 -21.98
CA ALA A 735 49.81 -16.69 -23.43
C ALA A 735 48.59 -16.19 -24.24
N GLY A 736 48.79 -15.00 -24.66
CA GLY A 736 48.04 -14.18 -25.56
C GLY A 736 47.61 -14.82 -26.88
N ARG A 737 46.50 -14.30 -27.38
CA ARG A 737 46.33 -14.09 -28.82
C ARG A 737 45.45 -12.88 -29.05
N GLN A 738 46.08 -11.86 -29.54
CA GLN A 738 45.47 -10.74 -30.26
C GLN A 738 44.73 -11.31 -31.46
N HIS A 739 43.45 -11.01 -31.66
CA HIS A 739 42.86 -10.97 -32.98
C HIS A 739 42.14 -9.63 -33.19
N ARG A 740 42.63 -9.05 -34.26
CA ARG A 740 42.33 -7.78 -34.89
C ARG A 740 40.83 -7.63 -35.26
N ALA A 741 40.45 -6.38 -35.15
CA ALA A 741 39.28 -5.81 -35.80
C ALA A 741 39.18 -6.19 -37.29
N GLY A 742 38.01 -6.58 -37.74
CA GLY A 742 37.65 -6.77 -39.12
C GLY A 742 36.29 -6.15 -39.37
N ALA A 743 36.26 -5.26 -40.33
CA ALA A 743 35.26 -4.37 -40.81
C ALA A 743 33.90 -5.01 -41.10
N ALA A 744 32.87 -4.16 -40.94
CA ALA A 744 31.52 -4.38 -41.45
C ALA A 744 31.46 -4.49 -42.98
N PRO A 745 30.45 -5.14 -43.52
CA PRO A 745 29.81 -4.59 -44.70
C PRO A 745 28.33 -4.32 -44.49
N SER A 746 27.97 -3.13 -44.91
CA SER A 746 26.63 -2.68 -45.21
C SER A 746 25.98 -3.58 -46.27
N GLY A 747 24.77 -4.05 -45.98
CA GLY A 747 23.94 -4.75 -46.92
C GLY A 747 22.46 -4.51 -46.66
N ARG A 748 21.91 -3.52 -47.36
CA ARG A 748 20.47 -3.30 -47.48
C ARG A 748 19.83 -4.54 -48.12
N GLY A 749 18.87 -5.15 -47.48
CA GLY A 749 17.98 -6.14 -48.02
C GLY A 749 16.61 -6.03 -47.42
N ARG A 750 15.79 -5.11 -47.94
CA ARG A 750 14.34 -5.15 -47.77
C ARG A 750 13.84 -6.45 -48.38
N ARG A 751 13.43 -7.39 -47.53
CA ARG A 751 12.46 -8.41 -47.95
C ARG A 751 11.13 -8.07 -47.29
N ALA A 752 10.20 -7.70 -48.16
CA ALA A 752 8.79 -7.62 -47.86
C ALA A 752 8.31 -8.99 -47.38
N ALA A 753 7.83 -9.07 -46.14
CA ALA A 753 7.05 -10.22 -45.69
C ALA A 753 5.67 -10.09 -46.35
N GLN A 754 5.37 -11.04 -47.20
CA GLN A 754 4.01 -11.29 -47.67
C GLN A 754 3.11 -11.59 -46.48
N PRO A 755 1.86 -11.10 -46.47
CA PRO A 755 0.91 -11.47 -45.45
C PRO A 755 0.58 -12.97 -45.62
N ALA A 756 0.86 -13.74 -44.57
CA ALA A 756 0.37 -15.11 -44.47
C ALA A 756 -1.17 -15.06 -44.56
N ALA A 757 -1.68 -15.86 -45.45
CA ALA A 757 -3.09 -16.05 -45.67
C ALA A 757 -3.78 -16.36 -44.37
N THR A 758 -4.73 -15.54 -44.02
CA THR A 758 -5.70 -15.77 -42.95
C THR A 758 -6.44 -17.05 -43.31
N ALA A 759 -6.02 -18.15 -42.71
CA ALA A 759 -6.88 -19.33 -42.67
C ALA A 759 -8.10 -18.89 -41.85
N THR A 760 -9.18 -18.69 -42.56
CA THR A 760 -10.50 -18.56 -41.97
C THR A 760 -10.79 -19.87 -41.27
N VAL A 761 -10.48 -19.95 -39.98
CA VAL A 761 -11.02 -21.01 -39.12
C VAL A 761 -12.52 -20.80 -39.19
N ALA A 762 -13.17 -21.69 -39.90
CA ALA A 762 -14.61 -21.79 -39.91
C ALA A 762 -15.07 -21.82 -38.43
N ARG A 763 -15.83 -20.84 -38.04
CA ARG A 763 -16.59 -20.93 -36.81
C ARG A 763 -17.32 -22.28 -36.89
N PRO A 764 -17.15 -23.16 -35.86
CA PRO A 764 -18.04 -24.29 -35.79
C PRO A 764 -19.46 -23.73 -35.77
N ASP A 765 -20.26 -24.21 -36.67
CA ASP A 765 -21.67 -23.92 -36.76
C ASP A 765 -22.25 -23.92 -35.37
N ALA A 766 -23.09 -22.94 -35.12
CA ALA A 766 -23.95 -22.88 -33.93
C ALA A 766 -24.92 -24.06 -34.00
N GLY A 767 -24.36 -25.26 -33.81
CA GLY A 767 -25.14 -26.47 -33.55
C GLY A 767 -26.01 -26.16 -32.34
N ALA A 768 -27.28 -26.45 -32.44
CA ALA A 768 -28.31 -26.20 -31.48
C ALA A 768 -27.79 -26.51 -30.08
N ALA A 769 -27.68 -25.48 -29.24
CA ALA A 769 -27.10 -25.60 -27.91
C ALA A 769 -27.88 -26.68 -27.15
N ALA A 770 -27.18 -27.74 -26.71
CA ALA A 770 -27.82 -28.84 -25.98
C ALA A 770 -28.69 -28.27 -24.84
N PRO A 771 -29.92 -28.76 -24.68
CA PRO A 771 -30.84 -28.18 -23.71
C PRO A 771 -30.28 -28.24 -22.31
N LEU A 772 -30.51 -27.17 -21.53
CA LEU A 772 -30.09 -27.12 -20.14
C LEU A 772 -30.98 -28.06 -19.32
N VAL A 773 -30.39 -29.00 -18.60
CA VAL A 773 -31.06 -29.88 -17.67
C VAL A 773 -31.16 -29.18 -16.32
N PRO A 774 -32.37 -29.04 -15.75
CA PRO A 774 -32.55 -28.45 -14.42
C PRO A 774 -32.01 -29.38 -13.32
N VAL A 775 -31.04 -28.89 -12.58
CA VAL A 775 -30.54 -29.51 -11.35
C VAL A 775 -31.11 -28.72 -10.18
N THR A 776 -31.81 -29.42 -9.30
CA THR A 776 -32.50 -28.83 -8.16
C THR A 776 -32.17 -29.60 -6.89
N GLY A 777 -32.33 -28.98 -5.73
CA GLY A 777 -32.16 -29.67 -4.46
C GLY A 777 -32.19 -28.69 -3.29
N THR A 778 -31.92 -29.23 -2.12
CA THR A 778 -31.83 -28.48 -0.87
C THR A 778 -30.41 -28.49 -0.33
N VAL A 779 -30.04 -27.42 0.35
CA VAL A 779 -28.80 -27.36 1.13
C VAL A 779 -29.19 -27.25 2.59
N GLY A 780 -28.86 -28.29 3.38
CA GLY A 780 -29.02 -28.30 4.83
C GLY A 780 -27.66 -28.14 5.53
N CYS A 781 -27.67 -27.56 6.71
CA CYS A 781 -26.50 -27.49 7.59
C CYS A 781 -26.91 -27.88 9.02
N ALA A 782 -25.92 -28.04 9.92
CA ALA A 782 -26.18 -28.52 11.29
C ALA A 782 -27.22 -27.63 12.02
N ASP A 783 -27.10 -26.30 11.83
CA ASP A 783 -27.98 -25.31 12.49
C ASP A 783 -29.36 -25.18 11.79
N HIS A 784 -29.46 -25.50 10.49
CA HIS A 784 -30.63 -25.35 9.67
C HIS A 784 -30.81 -26.58 8.76
N PRO A 785 -31.20 -27.72 9.29
CA PRO A 785 -31.29 -28.96 8.52
C PRO A 785 -32.32 -28.90 7.39
N ALA A 786 -33.36 -28.09 7.52
CA ALA A 786 -34.42 -27.92 6.51
C ALA A 786 -34.06 -26.92 5.41
N GLY A 787 -33.02 -26.08 5.57
CA GLY A 787 -32.64 -25.12 4.55
C GLY A 787 -31.66 -24.08 5.06
N CYS A 788 -30.51 -23.98 4.42
CA CYS A 788 -29.37 -23.14 4.77
C CYS A 788 -29.13 -22.10 3.67
N PRO A 789 -28.86 -20.81 4.00
CA PRO A 789 -28.44 -19.84 3.02
C PRO A 789 -27.04 -20.22 2.53
N ALA A 790 -26.94 -20.70 1.29
CA ALA A 790 -25.70 -21.18 0.72
C ALA A 790 -25.45 -20.61 -0.68
N ARG A 791 -24.20 -20.57 -1.06
CA ARG A 791 -23.74 -20.27 -2.42
C ARG A 791 -23.27 -21.55 -3.07
N ILE A 792 -23.76 -21.81 -4.28
CA ILE A 792 -23.36 -22.95 -5.09
C ILE A 792 -22.60 -22.42 -6.30
N THR A 793 -21.38 -22.92 -6.51
CA THR A 793 -20.58 -22.62 -7.69
C THR A 793 -20.36 -23.92 -8.44
N VAL A 794 -20.63 -23.94 -9.75
CA VAL A 794 -20.51 -25.15 -10.57
C VAL A 794 -19.31 -25.04 -11.48
N VAL A 795 -18.47 -26.09 -11.45
CA VAL A 795 -17.30 -26.25 -12.30
C VAL A 795 -17.54 -27.44 -13.22
N ASN A 796 -17.33 -27.27 -14.54
CA ASN A 796 -17.40 -28.38 -15.49
C ASN A 796 -16.10 -29.21 -15.50
N ALA A 797 -16.07 -30.29 -16.26
CA ALA A 797 -14.88 -31.13 -16.45
C ALA A 797 -13.67 -30.35 -16.97
N ARG A 798 -13.88 -29.25 -17.70
CA ARG A 798 -12.82 -28.38 -18.20
C ARG A 798 -12.28 -27.39 -17.17
N GLY A 799 -12.73 -27.42 -15.92
CA GLY A 799 -12.34 -26.49 -14.88
C GLY A 799 -12.96 -25.08 -15.00
N GLN A 800 -13.94 -24.89 -15.90
CA GLN A 800 -14.62 -23.60 -16.08
C GLN A 800 -15.79 -23.46 -15.11
N ARG A 801 -15.99 -22.26 -14.59
CA ARG A 801 -17.19 -21.90 -13.85
C ARG A 801 -18.35 -21.71 -14.82
N VAL A 802 -19.30 -22.64 -14.80
CA VAL A 802 -20.42 -22.65 -15.74
C VAL A 802 -21.71 -22.10 -15.17
N ALA A 803 -21.89 -22.16 -13.86
CA ALA A 803 -23.08 -21.64 -13.19
C ALA A 803 -22.79 -21.26 -11.73
N HIS A 804 -23.62 -20.39 -11.19
CA HIS A 804 -23.68 -20.12 -9.76
C HIS A 804 -25.13 -19.85 -9.34
N ALA A 805 -25.45 -20.19 -8.12
CA ALA A 805 -26.78 -19.92 -7.52
C ALA A 805 -26.60 -19.60 -6.04
N TYR A 806 -27.60 -18.93 -5.51
CA TYR A 806 -27.82 -18.80 -4.07
C TYR A 806 -29.06 -19.54 -3.70
N THR A 807 -29.06 -20.16 -2.52
CA THR A 807 -30.30 -20.85 -2.05
C THR A 807 -31.33 -19.82 -1.61
N GLU A 808 -32.60 -20.10 -1.96
CA GLU A 808 -33.78 -19.41 -1.43
C GLU A 808 -34.53 -20.37 -0.50
N ALA A 809 -34.60 -20.03 0.78
CA ALA A 809 -35.12 -20.95 1.82
C ALA A 809 -34.49 -22.35 1.77
N GLY A 810 -33.16 -22.40 1.59
CA GLY A 810 -32.37 -23.62 1.47
C GLY A 810 -32.52 -24.38 0.14
N ARG A 811 -33.35 -23.93 -0.78
CA ARG A 811 -33.56 -24.57 -2.09
C ARG A 811 -32.77 -23.90 -3.17
N TYR A 812 -32.29 -24.67 -4.14
CA TYR A 812 -31.60 -24.16 -5.30
C TYR A 812 -32.08 -24.74 -6.61
N ARG A 813 -31.86 -24.00 -7.69
CA ARG A 813 -32.13 -24.46 -9.06
C ARG A 813 -31.05 -23.94 -9.99
N LEU A 814 -30.47 -24.84 -10.77
CA LEU A 814 -29.40 -24.58 -11.75
C LEU A 814 -29.78 -25.21 -13.08
N GLY A 815 -29.47 -24.58 -14.19
CA GLY A 815 -29.52 -25.19 -15.51
C GLY A 815 -28.11 -25.58 -15.94
N LEU A 816 -27.86 -26.88 -16.14
CA LEU A 816 -26.55 -27.39 -16.54
C LEU A 816 -26.65 -28.13 -17.86
N ARG A 817 -25.58 -27.99 -18.68
CA ARG A 817 -25.46 -28.80 -19.90
C ARG A 817 -25.09 -30.24 -19.56
N PRO A 818 -25.38 -31.22 -20.42
CA PRO A 818 -24.91 -32.58 -20.23
C PRO A 818 -23.42 -32.67 -20.06
N GLY A 819 -22.95 -33.50 -19.13
CA GLY A 819 -21.52 -33.67 -18.81
C GLY A 819 -21.30 -33.87 -17.30
N HIS A 820 -20.01 -33.97 -16.94
CA HIS A 820 -19.59 -34.05 -15.55
C HIS A 820 -19.38 -32.65 -14.98
N HIS A 821 -19.95 -32.39 -13.81
CA HIS A 821 -19.88 -31.13 -13.10
C HIS A 821 -19.53 -31.36 -11.64
N THR A 822 -18.82 -30.43 -11.02
CA THR A 822 -18.60 -30.42 -9.58
C THR A 822 -19.30 -29.19 -9.00
N LEU A 823 -20.17 -29.41 -8.01
CA LEU A 823 -20.84 -28.36 -7.27
C LEU A 823 -20.03 -28.05 -6.01
N VAL A 824 -19.49 -26.86 -5.92
CA VAL A 824 -18.84 -26.36 -4.70
C VAL A 824 -19.89 -25.54 -3.94
N VAL A 825 -20.31 -26.04 -2.78
CA VAL A 825 -21.36 -25.47 -1.95
C VAL A 825 -20.73 -24.88 -0.69
N SER A 826 -21.08 -23.65 -0.38
CA SER A 826 -20.57 -22.93 0.79
C SER A 826 -21.67 -22.16 1.49
N ALA A 827 -21.71 -22.23 2.83
CA ALA A 827 -22.60 -21.46 3.68
C ALA A 827 -21.81 -20.69 4.75
N PRO A 828 -22.31 -19.54 5.23
CA PRO A 828 -21.65 -18.80 6.31
C PRO A 828 -21.54 -19.67 7.58
N GLY A 829 -20.30 -19.77 8.10
CA GLY A 829 -20.02 -20.52 9.34
C GLY A 829 -19.87 -22.04 9.16
N HIS A 830 -19.93 -22.56 7.94
CA HIS A 830 -19.78 -23.99 7.65
C HIS A 830 -18.66 -24.23 6.62
N SER A 831 -17.99 -25.37 6.75
CA SER A 831 -16.97 -25.82 5.79
C SER A 831 -17.61 -26.06 4.42
N PRO A 832 -17.04 -25.57 3.33
CA PRO A 832 -17.55 -25.81 2.00
C PRO A 832 -17.36 -27.29 1.61
N ARG A 833 -18.28 -27.77 0.78
CA ARG A 833 -18.27 -29.13 0.27
C ARG A 833 -18.28 -29.15 -1.25
N ALA A 834 -17.53 -30.05 -1.84
CA ALA A 834 -17.56 -30.31 -3.28
C ALA A 834 -18.27 -31.63 -3.56
N GLU A 835 -19.26 -31.62 -4.46
CA GLU A 835 -20.00 -32.83 -4.86
C GLU A 835 -20.02 -32.95 -6.39
N SER A 836 -19.71 -34.13 -6.90
CA SER A 836 -19.76 -34.41 -8.31
C SER A 836 -21.15 -34.76 -8.75
N VAL A 837 -21.57 -34.23 -9.90
CA VAL A 837 -22.87 -34.49 -10.52
C VAL A 837 -22.68 -34.76 -12.00
N THR A 838 -23.14 -35.89 -12.47
CA THR A 838 -23.20 -36.23 -13.91
C THR A 838 -24.56 -35.90 -14.45
N VAL A 839 -24.62 -35.05 -15.48
CA VAL A 839 -25.84 -34.64 -16.15
C VAL A 839 -25.94 -35.38 -17.47
N ALA A 840 -26.91 -36.27 -17.60
CA ALA A 840 -27.15 -37.00 -18.83
C ALA A 840 -28.25 -36.31 -19.67
N THR A 841 -28.15 -36.40 -20.98
CA THR A 841 -29.10 -35.79 -21.95
C THR A 841 -30.52 -36.38 -21.82
N SER A 842 -30.62 -37.61 -21.34
CA SER A 842 -31.91 -38.33 -21.18
C SER A 842 -32.66 -37.99 -19.91
N GLN A 843 -32.05 -37.23 -18.99
CA GLN A 843 -32.68 -36.93 -17.70
C GLN A 843 -33.43 -35.58 -17.76
N PRO A 844 -34.77 -35.57 -17.54
CA PRO A 844 -35.54 -34.32 -17.59
C PRO A 844 -35.29 -33.39 -16.40
N ARG A 845 -34.82 -33.94 -15.28
CA ARG A 845 -34.47 -33.20 -14.04
C ARG A 845 -33.57 -34.05 -13.17
N ILE A 846 -32.64 -33.42 -12.48
CA ILE A 846 -31.77 -34.02 -11.47
C ILE A 846 -32.11 -33.40 -10.12
N GLN A 847 -32.35 -34.22 -9.10
CA GLN A 847 -32.47 -33.78 -7.72
C GLN A 847 -31.24 -34.18 -6.93
N ARG A 848 -30.61 -33.18 -6.25
CA ARG A 848 -29.44 -33.40 -5.44
C ARG A 848 -29.53 -32.58 -4.16
N ASP A 849 -29.76 -33.25 -3.03
CA ASP A 849 -29.75 -32.61 -1.71
C ASP A 849 -28.36 -32.72 -1.10
N ILE A 850 -27.85 -31.61 -0.54
CA ILE A 850 -26.46 -31.44 -0.05
C ILE A 850 -26.52 -31.08 1.43
N ARG A 851 -25.70 -31.72 2.23
CA ARG A 851 -25.48 -31.37 3.65
C ARG A 851 -24.06 -30.84 3.85
N LEU A 852 -23.98 -29.66 4.48
CA LEU A 852 -22.74 -29.02 4.92
C LEU A 852 -22.46 -29.36 6.37
#